data_083049e94fbeea917a16e53b72a74165
#
_entry.id   083049e94fbeea917a16e53b72a74165
#
_cell.length_a   1.000
_cell.length_b   1.000
_cell.length_c   1.000
_cell.angle_alpha   90.00
_cell.angle_beta   90.00
_cell.angle_gamma   90.00
#
_symmetry.space_group_name_H-M   'P 1'
#
loop_
_entity.id
_entity.type
_entity.pdbx_description
1 polymer ?
#
loop_
_entity_poly.entity_id
_entity_poly.type
_entity_poly.pdbx_seq_one_letter_code
_entity_poly.pdbx_strand_id
1 'polypeptide(L)'
;FKKDGFLNVKVNLNTIPDSVGKNNLKMLINIDRGDRIKINSIDFSGNEVYSNFKLKGKLKNTKQKLLGRFWKKSKFIDDDFDEDKENLIDFFKEKGYRDARIVSDSIIINENNSLTLKINIEEGKRYYFGDIKFIGNSVYNNFQLRQILGIKKGDPYNGVLLKKQIANDKKPDANDLTNLYQNNGYLFSSINAVEVSAEEDTINYEIRINEGKLAQFNKISVVGNTKTNDRVIYREIRTKPGELYSKDKVVRTVRELGQLGFFDPEQISPDFKNVDPNSGTVDIEYGLVEAGASQVEIQGGYGGGGFIGSFGFSVNNFSVQNLKNKKAWTPFPMGDGQTLSLRLQATQFYNAYSFSFIEPWLGGRQPFQFSTSFSHTTQYRYDYFTGRADKSQYMQISGMSIGLAKRLRVPDDYFTLSQVIQFQYFDLKNYFTGLFTFGDGKANNLNYTIALSRNNTFTNPIFPVGGSTFTLSGKFTLPYSLITGEDFSDLASNPFYQLPNGEPDVQKIDQAKFSWLEFYKIKFNGTWYTRIIDKLILKTQTDFGFLGAYNTDRGNIPFERFYVGGDGMNQTFAMDGREVIALRGYPNQSLSTRDGSLLYNKFTAELRYPITLKPSASIFALTFLESGNGYNSFRNFNPFESKRSAGMGIRIFMPAFGLLGIDFAHGFDSIIPGQTSPNGWETHFIIGQNF
;
A
#
# COMPACT_ATOMS: atom_id res chain seq x y z
N PHE A 1 17.00 26.39 -12.85
CA PHE A 1 16.96 26.38 -14.31
C PHE A 1 17.91 25.34 -14.92
N LYS A 2 19.20 25.24 -14.48
CA LYS A 2 20.11 24.20 -14.97
C LYS A 2 19.54 22.79 -14.70
N LYS A 3 18.99 22.52 -13.51
CA LYS A 3 18.28 21.28 -13.17
C LYS A 3 17.04 20.98 -14.03
N ASP A 4 16.54 21.99 -14.72
CA ASP A 4 15.43 21.84 -15.68
C ASP A 4 15.90 21.70 -17.14
N GLY A 5 17.22 21.66 -17.38
CA GLY A 5 17.83 21.46 -18.70
C GLY A 5 18.07 22.75 -19.49
N PHE A 6 18.10 23.90 -18.81
CA PHE A 6 18.44 25.20 -19.42
C PHE A 6 19.92 25.51 -19.13
N LEU A 7 20.83 25.13 -20.01
CA LEU A 7 22.28 25.26 -19.77
C LEU A 7 22.77 26.72 -19.96
N ASN A 8 22.13 27.45 -20.84
CA ASN A 8 22.57 28.80 -21.24
C ASN A 8 21.83 29.91 -20.47
N VAL A 9 21.43 29.66 -19.22
CA VAL A 9 20.75 30.66 -18.38
C VAL A 9 21.68 31.81 -18.06
N LYS A 10 21.25 33.02 -18.39
CA LYS A 10 21.91 34.26 -17.97
C LYS A 10 21.05 34.96 -16.92
N VAL A 11 21.66 35.32 -15.81
CA VAL A 11 21.00 36.04 -14.72
C VAL A 11 21.71 37.35 -14.52
N ASN A 12 21.00 38.45 -14.79
CA ASN A 12 21.49 39.81 -14.56
C ASN A 12 20.78 40.38 -13.35
N LEU A 13 21.56 40.79 -12.35
CA LEU A 13 21.10 41.41 -11.12
C LEU A 13 21.35 42.91 -11.20
N ASN A 14 20.27 43.72 -11.17
CA ASN A 14 20.34 45.17 -11.10
C ASN A 14 19.68 45.62 -9.79
N THR A 15 20.37 46.48 -9.07
CA THR A 15 19.83 47.10 -7.85
C THR A 15 19.50 48.55 -8.15
N ILE A 16 18.30 49.00 -7.82
CA ILE A 16 17.85 50.39 -7.91
C ILE A 16 17.37 50.84 -6.53
N PRO A 17 17.56 52.11 -6.15
CA PRO A 17 16.99 52.64 -4.92
C PRO A 17 15.47 52.53 -4.93
N ASP A 18 14.89 52.08 -3.81
CA ASP A 18 13.43 52.03 -3.66
C ASP A 18 12.91 53.44 -3.31
N SER A 19 11.96 53.94 -4.11
CA SER A 19 11.38 55.27 -3.92
C SER A 19 10.42 55.34 -2.71
N VAL A 20 10.05 54.22 -2.10
CA VAL A 20 9.03 54.15 -1.04
C VAL A 20 9.65 54.05 0.36
N GLY A 21 10.91 53.66 0.50
CA GLY A 21 11.56 53.47 1.81
C GLY A 21 12.95 54.11 1.87
N LYS A 22 13.27 54.82 2.96
CA LYS A 22 14.66 55.28 3.22
C LYS A 22 15.56 54.07 3.49
N ASN A 23 16.66 53.95 2.73
CA ASN A 23 17.64 52.88 2.79
C ASN A 23 17.18 51.50 2.27
N ASN A 24 16.14 51.42 1.46
CA ASN A 24 15.75 50.19 0.79
C ASN A 24 16.25 50.16 -0.66
N LEU A 25 16.69 48.97 -1.10
CA LEU A 25 17.08 48.71 -2.49
C LEU A 25 16.07 47.70 -3.11
N LYS A 26 15.62 48.02 -4.29
CA LYS A 26 14.83 47.10 -5.11
C LYS A 26 15.77 46.32 -6.02
N MET A 27 15.79 44.99 -5.86
CA MET A 27 16.59 44.12 -6.70
C MET A 27 15.74 43.66 -7.90
N LEU A 28 16.21 43.96 -9.09
CA LEU A 28 15.64 43.46 -10.34
C LEU A 28 16.47 42.27 -10.81
N ILE A 29 15.85 41.13 -10.87
CA ILE A 29 16.46 39.90 -11.34
C ILE A 29 15.93 39.60 -12.75
N ASN A 30 16.74 39.90 -13.75
CA ASN A 30 16.41 39.58 -15.14
C ASN A 30 17.01 38.23 -15.50
N ILE A 31 16.14 37.27 -15.85
CA ILE A 31 16.53 35.90 -16.17
C ILE A 31 16.24 35.64 -17.64
N ASP A 32 17.30 35.48 -18.42
CA ASP A 32 17.21 34.90 -19.75
C ASP A 32 17.50 33.41 -19.64
N ARG A 33 16.46 32.61 -19.71
CA ARG A 33 16.57 31.14 -19.53
C ARG A 33 17.14 30.43 -20.76
N GLY A 34 17.11 31.07 -21.93
CA GLY A 34 17.44 30.42 -23.19
C GLY A 34 16.51 29.23 -23.52
N ASP A 35 16.91 28.41 -24.48
CA ASP A 35 16.23 27.21 -24.89
C ASP A 35 16.69 25.97 -24.08
N ARG A 36 15.80 24.97 -23.93
CA ARG A 36 16.19 23.69 -23.41
C ARG A 36 17.04 22.91 -24.39
N ILE A 37 18.25 22.56 -23.98
CA ILE A 37 19.17 21.82 -24.85
C ILE A 37 18.85 20.32 -24.73
N LYS A 38 18.69 19.67 -25.88
CA LYS A 38 18.34 18.23 -25.98
C LYS A 38 19.54 17.42 -26.44
N ILE A 39 19.66 16.21 -25.90
CA ILE A 39 20.69 15.26 -26.31
C ILE A 39 20.28 14.62 -27.64
N ASN A 40 21.09 14.87 -28.69
CA ASN A 40 20.91 14.31 -30.03
C ASN A 40 21.50 12.92 -30.11
N SER A 41 22.78 12.74 -29.72
CA SER A 41 23.45 11.45 -29.72
C SER A 41 24.31 11.27 -28.46
N ILE A 42 24.55 10.01 -28.13
CA ILE A 42 25.48 9.57 -27.10
C ILE A 42 26.38 8.52 -27.76
N ASP A 43 27.66 8.81 -27.87
CA ASP A 43 28.59 7.96 -28.60
C ASP A 43 29.66 7.44 -27.66
N PHE A 44 29.90 6.13 -27.74
CA PHE A 44 30.91 5.45 -26.95
C PHE A 44 32.09 5.05 -27.85
N SER A 45 33.29 5.12 -27.28
CA SER A 45 34.53 4.64 -27.88
C SER A 45 35.34 3.82 -26.85
N GLY A 46 36.17 2.93 -27.32
CA GLY A 46 36.97 2.02 -26.48
C GLY A 46 36.19 0.85 -25.86
N ASN A 47 34.92 0.72 -26.18
CA ASN A 47 34.10 -0.40 -25.75
C ASN A 47 34.18 -1.56 -26.78
N GLU A 48 34.79 -2.69 -26.38
CA GLU A 48 34.97 -3.87 -27.21
C GLU A 48 33.98 -4.99 -26.86
N VAL A 49 33.66 -5.15 -25.56
CA VAL A 49 32.82 -6.24 -25.03
C VAL A 49 31.34 -5.95 -25.12
N TYR A 50 30.95 -4.70 -24.88
CA TYR A 50 29.54 -4.33 -24.89
C TYR A 50 29.21 -3.31 -25.96
N SER A 51 28.14 -3.57 -26.73
CA SER A 51 27.68 -2.68 -27.78
C SER A 51 27.18 -1.33 -27.22
N ASN A 52 27.31 -0.27 -28.04
CA ASN A 52 26.82 1.07 -27.73
C ASN A 52 25.34 1.08 -27.30
N PHE A 53 24.52 0.22 -27.91
CA PHE A 53 23.11 0.08 -27.57
C PHE A 53 22.92 -0.37 -26.12
N LYS A 54 23.71 -1.37 -25.67
CA LYS A 54 23.67 -1.90 -24.31
C LYS A 54 24.15 -0.86 -23.29
N LEU A 55 25.23 -0.13 -23.59
CA LEU A 55 25.77 0.93 -22.74
C LEU A 55 24.82 2.13 -22.64
N LYS A 56 24.20 2.57 -23.75
CA LYS A 56 23.13 3.58 -23.73
C LYS A 56 21.95 3.20 -22.83
N GLY A 57 21.65 1.90 -22.76
CA GLY A 57 20.64 1.33 -21.87
C GLY A 57 20.96 1.55 -20.37
N LYS A 58 22.26 1.62 -20.02
CA LYS A 58 22.74 1.75 -18.62
C LYS A 58 22.72 3.18 -18.09
N LEU A 59 22.77 4.16 -18.95
CA LEU A 59 22.51 5.55 -18.57
C LEU A 59 21.02 5.66 -18.21
N LYS A 60 20.69 5.86 -16.96
CA LYS A 60 19.30 5.82 -16.46
C LYS A 60 18.56 7.16 -16.70
N ASN A 61 19.26 8.26 -16.45
CA ASN A 61 18.73 9.62 -16.45
C ASN A 61 19.02 10.33 -17.78
N THR A 62 20.21 10.10 -18.36
CA THR A 62 20.70 10.74 -19.59
C THR A 62 20.25 9.93 -20.80
N LYS A 63 19.32 10.47 -21.59
CA LYS A 63 18.75 9.77 -22.76
C LYS A 63 18.78 10.62 -24.01
N GLN A 64 19.20 10.01 -25.14
CA GLN A 64 19.11 10.66 -26.46
C GLN A 64 17.66 10.71 -26.95
N LYS A 65 17.35 11.69 -27.81
CA LYS A 65 16.07 11.82 -28.51
C LYS A 65 15.87 10.59 -29.42
N LEU A 66 14.73 9.90 -29.29
CA LEU A 66 14.34 8.78 -30.16
C LEU A 66 12.91 9.00 -30.66
N LEU A 67 12.66 8.77 -31.93
CA LEU A 67 11.33 8.71 -32.51
C LEU A 67 10.54 7.59 -31.79
N GLY A 68 9.37 7.96 -31.20
CA GLY A 68 8.53 7.00 -30.46
C GLY A 68 8.63 7.07 -28.93
N ARG A 69 9.53 7.89 -28.36
CA ARG A 69 9.63 8.12 -26.90
C ARG A 69 9.12 9.51 -26.50
N PHE A 70 7.86 9.81 -26.77
CA PHE A 70 7.26 11.14 -26.50
C PHE A 70 7.23 11.52 -25.03
N TRP A 71 7.26 10.54 -24.10
CA TRP A 71 7.14 10.74 -22.65
C TRP A 71 8.47 10.85 -21.90
N LYS A 72 9.63 10.55 -22.52
CA LYS A 72 10.94 10.73 -21.89
C LYS A 72 11.61 11.99 -22.38
N LYS A 73 11.88 12.90 -21.45
CA LYS A 73 12.58 14.16 -21.71
C LYS A 73 14.05 13.85 -21.99
N SER A 74 14.54 14.19 -23.19
CA SER A 74 15.97 14.11 -23.59
C SER A 74 16.73 15.37 -23.19
N LYS A 75 16.49 15.91 -21.99
CA LYS A 75 17.20 17.06 -21.47
C LYS A 75 18.53 16.63 -20.86
N PHE A 76 19.53 17.52 -20.93
CA PHE A 76 20.82 17.30 -20.29
C PHE A 76 20.83 17.98 -18.91
N ILE A 77 21.30 17.27 -17.90
CA ILE A 77 21.50 17.74 -16.52
C ILE A 77 22.86 17.19 -16.09
N ASP A 78 23.77 18.03 -15.64
CA ASP A 78 25.14 17.64 -15.26
C ASP A 78 25.12 16.58 -14.15
N ASP A 79 24.40 16.85 -13.05
CA ASP A 79 24.29 15.92 -11.90
C ASP A 79 23.76 14.52 -12.33
N ASP A 80 22.76 14.49 -13.24
CA ASP A 80 22.19 13.26 -13.78
C ASP A 80 23.21 12.49 -14.67
N PHE A 81 24.05 13.24 -15.39
CA PHE A 81 25.08 12.63 -16.24
C PHE A 81 26.24 12.08 -15.42
N ASP A 82 26.63 12.75 -14.35
CA ASP A 82 27.64 12.26 -13.43
C ASP A 82 27.18 10.97 -12.73
N GLU A 83 25.94 10.93 -12.25
CA GLU A 83 25.33 9.71 -11.70
C GLU A 83 25.29 8.57 -12.74
N ASP A 84 24.98 8.88 -13.99
CA ASP A 84 24.93 7.89 -15.07
C ASP A 84 26.32 7.37 -15.46
N LYS A 85 27.39 8.18 -15.34
CA LYS A 85 28.78 7.75 -15.51
C LYS A 85 29.16 6.73 -14.41
N GLU A 86 28.78 7.00 -13.15
CA GLU A 86 28.97 6.05 -12.05
C GLU A 86 28.20 4.75 -12.28
N ASN A 87 26.92 4.84 -12.66
CA ASN A 87 26.11 3.67 -12.99
C ASN A 87 26.70 2.82 -14.13
N LEU A 88 27.36 3.47 -15.08
CA LEU A 88 28.02 2.81 -16.20
C LEU A 88 29.25 2.03 -15.73
N ILE A 89 30.09 2.62 -14.90
CA ILE A 89 31.25 1.94 -14.31
C ILE A 89 30.81 0.82 -13.36
N ASP A 90 29.78 1.05 -12.55
CA ASP A 90 29.19 0.03 -11.70
C ASP A 90 28.69 -1.19 -12.52
N PHE A 91 28.09 -0.94 -13.69
CA PHE A 91 27.70 -2.02 -14.59
C PHE A 91 28.89 -2.88 -15.05
N PHE A 92 30.04 -2.27 -15.39
CA PHE A 92 31.23 -3.01 -15.73
C PHE A 92 31.78 -3.81 -14.55
N LYS A 93 31.84 -3.19 -13.36
CA LYS A 93 32.26 -3.86 -12.12
C LYS A 93 31.32 -5.01 -11.73
N GLU A 94 30.00 -4.90 -12.00
CA GLU A 94 29.05 -6.01 -11.81
C GLU A 94 29.31 -7.19 -12.75
N LYS A 95 30.02 -6.98 -13.86
CA LYS A 95 30.30 -7.99 -14.91
C LYS A 95 31.72 -8.55 -14.85
N GLY A 96 32.51 -8.14 -13.89
CA GLY A 96 33.86 -8.64 -13.67
C GLY A 96 34.97 -7.67 -14.09
N TYR A 97 34.64 -6.54 -14.67
CA TYR A 97 35.63 -5.58 -15.16
C TYR A 97 36.01 -4.58 -14.07
N ARG A 98 36.92 -4.98 -13.19
CA ARG A 98 37.35 -4.19 -12.02
C ARG A 98 37.95 -2.85 -12.43
N ASP A 99 38.83 -2.86 -13.46
CA ASP A 99 39.62 -1.74 -13.89
C ASP A 99 38.91 -0.83 -14.91
N ALA A 100 37.63 -1.12 -15.18
CA ALA A 100 36.85 -0.31 -16.09
C ALA A 100 36.77 1.14 -15.61
N ARG A 101 37.08 2.07 -16.51
CA ARG A 101 37.07 3.51 -16.22
C ARG A 101 36.65 4.32 -17.46
N ILE A 102 36.11 5.49 -17.20
CA ILE A 102 35.90 6.50 -18.23
C ILE A 102 37.22 7.28 -18.31
N VAL A 103 37.88 7.18 -19.48
CA VAL A 103 39.15 7.87 -19.74
C VAL A 103 38.92 9.34 -19.98
N SER A 104 37.87 9.64 -20.73
CA SER A 104 37.46 11.02 -21.02
C SER A 104 35.98 11.08 -21.40
N ASP A 105 35.34 12.18 -21.12
CA ASP A 105 34.02 12.52 -21.62
C ASP A 105 34.04 13.95 -22.18
N SER A 106 33.24 14.18 -23.22
CA SER A 106 33.10 15.51 -23.81
C SER A 106 31.67 15.77 -24.26
N ILE A 107 31.27 17.03 -24.07
CA ILE A 107 29.96 17.56 -24.42
C ILE A 107 30.15 18.51 -25.60
N ILE A 108 29.63 18.15 -26.77
CA ILE A 108 29.73 18.92 -27.98
C ILE A 108 28.37 19.58 -28.24
N ILE A 109 28.36 20.90 -28.34
CA ILE A 109 27.20 21.67 -28.74
C ILE A 109 27.16 21.73 -30.27
N ASN A 110 26.11 21.16 -30.86
CA ASN A 110 25.92 21.14 -32.29
C ASN A 110 25.33 22.51 -32.80
N GLU A 111 25.48 22.81 -34.08
CA GLU A 111 24.94 24.04 -34.70
C GLU A 111 23.43 24.19 -34.54
N ASN A 112 22.69 23.10 -34.43
CA ASN A 112 21.23 23.09 -34.21
C ASN A 112 20.82 23.19 -32.72
N ASN A 113 21.70 23.70 -31.86
CA ASN A 113 21.49 23.85 -30.42
C ASN A 113 21.12 22.54 -29.69
N SER A 114 21.64 21.40 -30.17
CA SER A 114 21.55 20.08 -29.53
C SER A 114 22.92 19.62 -29.01
N LEU A 115 22.95 18.59 -28.13
CA LEU A 115 24.19 18.05 -27.59
C LEU A 115 24.50 16.67 -28.15
N THR A 116 25.79 16.47 -28.41
CA THR A 116 26.41 15.16 -28.62
C THR A 116 27.31 14.86 -27.44
N LEU A 117 27.05 13.76 -26.75
CA LEU A 117 27.89 13.30 -25.64
C LEU A 117 28.84 12.21 -26.17
N LYS A 118 30.12 12.39 -25.96
CA LYS A 118 31.14 11.38 -26.30
C LYS A 118 31.74 10.85 -25.01
N ILE A 119 31.78 9.54 -24.83
CA ILE A 119 32.31 8.85 -23.65
C ILE A 119 33.32 7.85 -24.11
N ASN A 120 34.58 8.03 -23.69
CA ASN A 120 35.66 7.11 -23.99
C ASN A 120 35.91 6.19 -22.78
N ILE A 121 35.78 4.87 -22.98
CA ILE A 121 35.83 3.86 -21.95
C ILE A 121 37.05 2.98 -22.16
N GLU A 122 37.71 2.63 -21.09
CA GLU A 122 38.69 1.55 -21.02
C GLU A 122 38.05 0.44 -20.17
N GLU A 123 37.73 -0.72 -20.81
CA GLU A 123 37.00 -1.80 -20.14
C GLU A 123 37.89 -2.61 -19.18
N GLY A 124 39.18 -2.74 -19.50
CA GLY A 124 40.13 -3.55 -18.76
C GLY A 124 39.91 -5.05 -18.90
N LYS A 125 40.55 -5.85 -18.06
CA LYS A 125 40.41 -7.31 -18.02
C LYS A 125 39.23 -7.74 -17.14
N ARG A 126 38.73 -8.95 -17.40
CA ARG A 126 37.72 -9.57 -16.57
C ARG A 126 38.39 -10.35 -15.44
N TYR A 127 37.96 -10.10 -14.20
CA TYR A 127 38.47 -10.73 -13.00
C TYR A 127 37.45 -11.66 -12.35
N TYR A 128 37.96 -12.55 -11.49
CA TYR A 128 37.19 -13.48 -10.67
C TYR A 128 37.59 -13.34 -9.19
N PHE A 129 36.69 -13.70 -8.29
CA PHE A 129 37.01 -13.76 -6.87
C PHE A 129 37.89 -14.96 -6.56
N GLY A 130 39.02 -14.72 -5.89
CA GLY A 130 39.89 -15.71 -5.32
C GLY A 130 39.47 -16.12 -3.92
N ASP A 131 40.48 -16.30 -3.05
CA ASP A 131 40.22 -16.62 -1.65
C ASP A 131 39.77 -15.37 -0.88
N ILE A 132 38.70 -15.54 -0.09
CA ILE A 132 38.18 -14.48 0.79
C ILE A 132 38.40 -14.93 2.23
N LYS A 133 39.27 -14.21 2.96
CA LYS A 133 39.55 -14.47 4.37
C LYS A 133 38.89 -13.42 5.24
N PHE A 134 38.38 -13.82 6.41
CA PHE A 134 37.87 -12.91 7.43
C PHE A 134 38.92 -12.81 8.51
N ILE A 135 39.21 -11.58 8.95
CA ILE A 135 40.24 -11.27 9.98
C ILE A 135 39.61 -10.34 11.02
N GLY A 136 39.78 -10.68 12.31
CA GLY A 136 39.30 -9.87 13.43
C GLY A 136 37.87 -10.21 13.86
N ASN A 137 37.24 -11.25 13.29
CA ASN A 137 35.90 -11.71 13.64
C ASN A 137 36.00 -12.70 14.85
N SER A 138 35.69 -12.24 16.04
CA SER A 138 35.63 -13.07 17.23
C SER A 138 34.21 -13.48 17.61
N VAL A 139 33.22 -12.68 17.24
CA VAL A 139 31.79 -12.86 17.58
C VAL A 139 31.10 -13.82 16.62
N TYR A 140 31.34 -13.67 15.32
CA TYR A 140 30.73 -14.51 14.30
C TYR A 140 31.78 -15.39 13.64
N ASN A 141 31.45 -16.66 13.43
CA ASN A 141 32.35 -17.57 12.73
C ASN A 141 32.36 -17.33 11.21
N ASN A 142 33.43 -17.81 10.57
CA ASN A 142 33.65 -17.62 9.12
C ASN A 142 32.51 -18.20 8.27
N PHE A 143 31.83 -19.27 8.73
CA PHE A 143 30.72 -19.87 8.01
C PHE A 143 29.50 -18.91 7.95
N GLN A 144 29.13 -18.31 9.08
CA GLN A 144 28.02 -17.34 9.15
C GLN A 144 28.30 -16.12 8.28
N LEU A 145 29.52 -15.57 8.35
CA LEU A 145 29.92 -14.41 7.55
C LEU A 145 29.91 -14.72 6.05
N ARG A 146 30.39 -15.93 5.65
CA ARG A 146 30.33 -16.38 4.26
C ARG A 146 28.90 -16.53 3.74
N GLN A 147 27.98 -17.00 4.55
CA GLN A 147 26.56 -17.10 4.16
C GLN A 147 25.95 -15.74 3.82
N ILE A 148 26.26 -14.72 4.62
CA ILE A 148 25.78 -13.36 4.38
C ILE A 148 26.48 -12.74 3.18
N LEU A 149 27.81 -12.90 3.09
CA LEU A 149 28.57 -12.37 1.96
C LEU A 149 28.10 -12.95 0.61
N GLY A 150 27.74 -14.24 0.59
CA GLY A 150 27.17 -14.91 -0.57
C GLY A 150 28.08 -14.99 -1.79
N ILE A 151 29.37 -14.68 -1.66
CA ILE A 151 30.39 -14.69 -2.72
C ILE A 151 31.28 -15.91 -2.57
N LYS A 152 31.53 -16.64 -3.65
CA LYS A 152 32.38 -17.84 -3.66
C LYS A 152 33.64 -17.63 -4.50
N LYS A 153 34.67 -18.41 -4.18
CA LYS A 153 35.87 -18.50 -5.04
C LYS A 153 35.50 -18.98 -6.44
N GLY A 154 35.99 -18.28 -7.45
CA GLY A 154 35.71 -18.54 -8.86
C GLY A 154 34.49 -17.80 -9.41
N ASP A 155 33.69 -17.14 -8.56
CA ASP A 155 32.61 -16.27 -9.06
C ASP A 155 33.20 -15.10 -9.84
N PRO A 156 32.55 -14.63 -10.92
CA PRO A 156 32.97 -13.40 -11.59
C PRO A 156 33.03 -12.25 -10.59
N TYR A 157 34.09 -11.46 -10.66
CA TYR A 157 34.24 -10.28 -9.80
C TYR A 157 33.01 -9.38 -9.90
N ASN A 158 32.50 -8.98 -8.76
CA ASN A 158 31.39 -8.03 -8.65
C ASN A 158 31.61 -7.10 -7.45
N GLY A 159 32.33 -6.01 -7.70
CA GLY A 159 32.66 -5.04 -6.65
C GLY A 159 31.44 -4.33 -6.06
N VAL A 160 30.38 -4.17 -6.87
CA VAL A 160 29.11 -3.58 -6.40
C VAL A 160 28.40 -4.51 -5.43
N LEU A 161 28.36 -5.81 -5.74
CA LEU A 161 27.80 -6.82 -4.84
C LEU A 161 28.62 -6.90 -3.55
N LEU A 162 29.93 -6.97 -3.64
CA LEU A 162 30.84 -7.01 -2.48
C LEU A 162 30.55 -5.82 -1.54
N LYS A 163 30.52 -4.61 -2.08
CA LYS A 163 30.19 -3.41 -1.31
C LYS A 163 28.81 -3.51 -0.64
N LYS A 164 27.78 -3.94 -1.38
CA LYS A 164 26.43 -4.11 -0.85
C LYS A 164 26.32 -5.18 0.23
N GLN A 165 27.10 -6.25 0.15
CA GLN A 165 27.09 -7.33 1.15
C GLN A 165 27.89 -6.97 2.39
N ILE A 166 28.81 -6.03 2.29
CA ILE A 166 29.49 -5.45 3.46
C ILE A 166 28.62 -4.41 4.13
N ALA A 167 28.15 -3.41 3.38
CA ALA A 167 27.25 -2.36 3.86
C ALA A 167 26.39 -1.83 2.71
N ASN A 168 25.07 -1.91 2.85
CA ASN A 168 24.13 -1.42 1.84
C ASN A 168 23.53 -0.07 2.24
N ASP A 169 24.18 1.02 1.83
CA ASP A 169 23.74 2.38 2.16
C ASP A 169 22.36 2.73 1.62
N LYS A 170 21.92 2.04 0.54
CA LYS A 170 20.60 2.29 -0.09
C LYS A 170 19.45 1.56 0.58
N LYS A 171 19.74 0.58 1.43
CA LYS A 171 18.76 -0.23 2.13
C LYS A 171 19.14 -0.42 3.59
N PRO A 172 18.68 0.45 4.49
CA PRO A 172 19.09 0.45 5.91
C PRO A 172 18.84 -0.87 6.65
N ASP A 173 17.84 -1.66 6.21
CA ASP A 173 17.46 -2.97 6.74
C ASP A 173 17.96 -4.14 5.86
N ALA A 174 19.04 -3.96 5.10
CA ALA A 174 19.62 -5.02 4.29
C ALA A 174 20.23 -6.12 5.18
N ASN A 175 20.24 -7.35 4.65
CA ASN A 175 20.98 -8.45 5.26
C ASN A 175 22.44 -8.39 4.79
N ASP A 176 23.24 -7.54 5.40
CA ASP A 176 24.66 -7.35 5.12
C ASP A 176 25.50 -7.50 6.40
N LEU A 177 26.84 -7.56 6.24
CA LEU A 177 27.74 -7.80 7.35
C LEU A 177 27.70 -6.68 8.41
N THR A 178 27.64 -5.43 7.98
CA THR A 178 27.56 -4.28 8.90
C THR A 178 26.28 -4.30 9.73
N ASN A 179 25.14 -4.58 9.08
CA ASN A 179 23.86 -4.68 9.78
C ASN A 179 23.82 -5.88 10.73
N LEU A 180 24.46 -7.01 10.39
CA LEU A 180 24.60 -8.13 11.33
C LEU A 180 25.24 -7.70 12.64
N TYR A 181 26.34 -6.97 12.57
CA TYR A 181 27.03 -6.48 13.78
C TYR A 181 26.24 -5.39 14.49
N GLN A 182 25.75 -4.39 13.75
CA GLN A 182 25.03 -3.25 14.32
C GLN A 182 23.69 -3.64 14.95
N ASN A 183 23.01 -4.69 14.45
CA ASN A 183 21.77 -5.17 15.05
C ASN A 183 21.99 -5.92 16.36
N ASN A 184 23.23 -6.31 16.65
CA ASN A 184 23.60 -7.07 17.85
C ASN A 184 24.52 -6.28 18.82
N GLY A 185 24.45 -4.96 18.78
CA GLY A 185 25.12 -4.08 19.75
C GLY A 185 26.46 -3.51 19.29
N TYR A 186 27.00 -3.92 18.16
CA TYR A 186 28.32 -3.51 17.71
C TYR A 186 28.25 -2.24 16.84
N LEU A 187 27.77 -1.13 17.42
CA LEU A 187 27.67 0.17 16.73
C LEU A 187 29.01 0.63 16.15
N PHE A 188 30.09 0.40 16.89
CA PHE A 188 31.45 0.85 16.56
C PHE A 188 32.21 -0.10 15.63
N SER A 189 31.51 -1.13 15.11
CA SER A 189 32.15 -2.06 14.19
C SER A 189 32.49 -1.39 12.86
N SER A 190 33.64 -1.72 12.32
CA SER A 190 34.04 -1.33 10.97
C SER A 190 34.48 -2.54 10.18
N ILE A 191 34.00 -2.65 8.94
CA ILE A 191 34.26 -3.79 8.08
C ILE A 191 34.76 -3.28 6.73
N ASN A 192 35.98 -3.69 6.37
CA ASN A 192 36.65 -3.25 5.17
C ASN A 192 37.11 -4.44 4.34
N ALA A 193 36.78 -4.47 3.04
CA ALA A 193 37.37 -5.40 2.09
C ALA A 193 38.69 -4.83 1.57
N VAL A 194 39.75 -5.59 1.73
CA VAL A 194 41.09 -5.22 1.27
C VAL A 194 41.53 -6.25 0.20
N GLU A 195 41.92 -5.78 -0.96
CA GLU A 195 42.56 -6.60 -1.96
C GLU A 195 43.98 -6.92 -1.51
N VAL A 196 44.28 -8.20 -1.39
CA VAL A 196 45.61 -8.66 -0.93
C VAL A 196 46.53 -8.95 -2.11
N SER A 197 46.02 -9.59 -3.13
CA SER A 197 46.74 -9.87 -4.38
C SER A 197 45.77 -9.95 -5.55
N ALA A 198 46.29 -9.61 -6.72
CA ALA A 198 45.62 -9.83 -8.01
C ALA A 198 46.63 -10.59 -8.90
N GLU A 199 46.41 -11.87 -9.02
CA GLU A 199 47.28 -12.77 -9.78
C GLU A 199 46.52 -13.23 -11.03
N GLU A 200 47.09 -13.00 -12.21
CA GLU A 200 46.49 -13.24 -13.52
C GLU A 200 45.11 -12.55 -13.68
N ASP A 201 44.00 -13.24 -13.40
CA ASP A 201 42.63 -12.75 -13.45
C ASP A 201 41.87 -12.97 -12.16
N THR A 202 42.54 -13.36 -11.06
CA THR A 202 41.96 -13.72 -9.78
C THR A 202 42.36 -12.72 -8.70
N ILE A 203 41.40 -12.22 -7.97
CA ILE A 203 41.58 -11.25 -6.88
C ILE A 203 41.28 -11.90 -5.55
N ASN A 204 42.27 -11.91 -4.65
CA ASN A 204 42.15 -12.37 -3.27
C ASN A 204 41.81 -11.22 -2.32
N TYR A 205 40.86 -11.47 -1.40
CA TYR A 205 40.39 -10.47 -0.44
C TYR A 205 40.59 -10.87 1.01
N GLU A 206 40.90 -9.89 1.81
CA GLU A 206 40.76 -9.93 3.26
C GLU A 206 39.61 -9.01 3.69
N ILE A 207 38.60 -9.59 4.33
CA ILE A 207 37.54 -8.82 5.01
C ILE A 207 38.01 -8.56 6.43
N ARG A 208 38.55 -7.35 6.64
CA ARG A 208 39.10 -6.92 7.94
C ARG A 208 37.97 -6.33 8.77
N ILE A 209 37.72 -6.94 9.92
CA ILE A 209 36.64 -6.61 10.84
C ILE A 209 37.26 -6.09 12.13
N ASN A 210 36.90 -4.88 12.49
CA ASN A 210 37.09 -4.37 13.83
C ASN A 210 35.72 -4.33 14.52
N GLU A 211 35.48 -5.23 15.45
CA GLU A 211 34.17 -5.39 16.07
C GLU A 211 33.82 -4.25 17.02
N GLY A 212 34.83 -3.65 17.66
CA GLY A 212 34.64 -2.60 18.67
C GLY A 212 33.97 -3.11 19.94
N LYS A 213 33.61 -2.20 20.83
CA LYS A 213 32.87 -2.51 22.06
C LYS A 213 31.38 -2.58 21.80
N LEU A 214 30.64 -3.33 22.62
CA LEU A 214 29.19 -3.31 22.66
C LEU A 214 28.69 -1.91 23.02
N ALA A 215 27.70 -1.43 22.33
CA ALA A 215 27.01 -0.17 22.58
C ALA A 215 25.65 -0.38 23.19
N GLN A 216 25.20 0.54 24.02
CA GLN A 216 23.88 0.60 24.62
C GLN A 216 23.26 1.96 24.39
N PHE A 217 21.94 1.99 24.24
CA PHE A 217 21.21 3.25 24.25
C PHE A 217 21.24 3.84 25.66
N ASN A 218 21.77 5.07 25.78
CA ASN A 218 21.80 5.75 27.06
C ASN A 218 20.59 6.67 27.25
N LYS A 219 20.38 7.61 26.33
CA LYS A 219 19.26 8.53 26.36
C LYS A 219 18.50 8.51 25.04
N ILE A 220 17.16 8.51 25.13
CA ILE A 220 16.28 8.67 23.97
C ILE A 220 15.48 9.94 24.18
N SER A 221 15.54 10.85 23.21
CA SER A 221 14.81 12.12 23.21
C SER A 221 14.07 12.33 21.92
N VAL A 222 13.06 13.20 21.96
CA VAL A 222 12.22 13.57 20.82
C VAL A 222 12.14 15.09 20.77
N VAL A 223 12.21 15.64 19.57
CA VAL A 223 12.07 17.09 19.32
C VAL A 223 11.17 17.34 18.10
N GLY A 224 10.50 18.50 18.10
CA GLY A 224 9.67 18.92 16.96
C GLY A 224 8.18 18.57 17.07
N ASN A 225 7.77 17.88 18.13
CA ASN A 225 6.36 17.61 18.44
C ASN A 225 5.73 18.78 19.23
N THR A 226 5.07 19.68 18.53
CA THR A 226 4.45 20.86 19.14
C THR A 226 2.98 20.64 19.54
N LYS A 227 2.29 19.74 18.85
CA LYS A 227 0.86 19.42 19.04
C LYS A 227 0.66 18.04 19.66
N THR A 228 1.57 17.11 19.37
CA THR A 228 1.47 15.71 19.78
C THR A 228 2.13 15.51 21.14
N ASN A 229 1.43 14.88 22.08
CA ASN A 229 1.97 14.57 23.40
C ASN A 229 3.11 13.56 23.31
N ASP A 230 4.17 13.76 24.11
CA ASP A 230 5.32 12.89 24.19
C ASP A 230 4.95 11.41 24.38
N ARG A 231 3.97 11.13 25.24
CA ARG A 231 3.50 9.76 25.50
C ARG A 231 3.05 9.03 24.24
N VAL A 232 2.52 9.75 23.24
CA VAL A 232 2.07 9.18 21.96
C VAL A 232 3.26 8.73 21.15
N ILE A 233 4.36 9.44 21.22
CA ILE A 233 5.58 9.16 20.48
C ILE A 233 6.39 8.07 21.17
N TYR A 234 6.66 8.23 22.48
CA TYR A 234 7.48 7.28 23.23
C TYR A 234 6.92 5.85 23.26
N ARG A 235 5.61 5.67 23.17
CA ARG A 235 4.98 4.34 23.10
C ARG A 235 5.27 3.60 21.79
N GLU A 236 5.58 4.32 20.71
CA GLU A 236 5.93 3.74 19.41
C GLU A 236 7.44 3.57 19.20
N ILE A 237 8.27 4.16 20.07
CA ILE A 237 9.72 4.05 20.00
C ILE A 237 10.16 2.65 20.44
N ARG A 238 10.93 1.98 19.58
CA ARG A 238 11.46 0.62 19.80
C ARG A 238 12.82 0.62 20.51
N THR A 239 13.55 1.72 20.43
CA THR A 239 14.80 1.92 21.16
C THR A 239 14.52 2.33 22.58
N LYS A 240 15.14 1.64 23.56
CA LYS A 240 14.92 1.94 24.98
C LYS A 240 16.25 2.13 25.69
N PRO A 241 16.35 3.10 26.63
CA PRO A 241 17.54 3.26 27.47
C PRO A 241 17.91 1.97 28.16
N GLY A 242 19.23 1.65 28.18
CA GLY A 242 19.79 0.44 28.77
C GLY A 242 19.75 -0.81 27.89
N GLU A 243 19.06 -0.80 26.76
CA GLU A 243 19.09 -1.92 25.80
C GLU A 243 20.32 -1.81 24.89
N LEU A 244 20.79 -2.97 24.41
CA LEU A 244 21.86 -3.01 23.40
C LEU A 244 21.41 -2.27 22.13
N TYR A 245 22.36 -1.57 21.54
CA TYR A 245 22.15 -0.89 20.27
C TYR A 245 21.66 -1.88 19.20
N SER A 246 20.71 -1.46 18.42
CA SER A 246 20.23 -2.20 17.26
C SER A 246 19.77 -1.23 16.20
N LYS A 247 20.43 -1.26 15.05
CA LYS A 247 20.08 -0.43 13.89
C LYS A 247 18.65 -0.74 13.39
N ASP A 248 18.26 -2.00 13.42
CA ASP A 248 16.90 -2.43 13.05
C ASP A 248 15.85 -1.75 13.93
N LYS A 249 16.06 -1.66 15.24
CA LYS A 249 15.16 -0.95 16.16
C LYS A 249 15.07 0.54 15.83
N VAL A 250 16.18 1.18 15.43
CA VAL A 250 16.17 2.59 15.01
C VAL A 250 15.38 2.77 13.72
N VAL A 251 15.68 1.99 12.68
CA VAL A 251 14.97 2.02 11.39
C VAL A 251 13.47 1.75 11.58
N ARG A 252 13.17 0.78 12.43
CA ARG A 252 11.79 0.42 12.75
C ARG A 252 11.06 1.53 13.49
N THR A 253 11.70 2.22 14.43
CA THR A 253 11.14 3.39 15.12
C THR A 253 10.78 4.49 14.13
N VAL A 254 11.69 4.84 13.22
CA VAL A 254 11.44 5.83 12.16
C VAL A 254 10.22 5.44 11.32
N ARG A 255 10.13 4.17 10.94
CA ARG A 255 9.00 3.64 10.16
C ARG A 255 7.68 3.73 10.93
N GLU A 256 7.65 3.29 12.18
CA GLU A 256 6.43 3.31 13.01
C GLU A 256 5.96 4.74 13.29
N LEU A 257 6.88 5.66 13.56
CA LEU A 257 6.54 7.09 13.71
C LEU A 257 5.98 7.68 12.42
N GLY A 258 6.55 7.34 11.26
CA GLY A 258 6.04 7.76 9.95
C GLY A 258 4.66 7.20 9.61
N GLN A 259 4.31 6.02 10.11
CA GLN A 259 3.01 5.39 9.90
C GLN A 259 1.88 5.99 10.76
N LEU A 260 2.19 6.78 11.77
CA LEU A 260 1.18 7.45 12.59
C LEU A 260 0.32 8.45 11.80
N GLY A 261 0.81 8.95 10.66
CA GLY A 261 0.06 9.81 9.74
C GLY A 261 -0.08 11.27 10.20
N PHE A 262 0.59 11.68 11.27
CA PHE A 262 0.66 13.06 11.72
C PHE A 262 2.09 13.61 11.82
N PHE A 263 3.07 12.86 11.33
CA PHE A 263 4.43 13.31 11.07
C PHE A 263 4.77 13.13 9.57
N ASP A 264 5.64 13.99 9.06
CA ASP A 264 6.17 13.87 7.71
C ASP A 264 7.23 12.74 7.67
N PRO A 265 6.96 11.60 7.02
CA PRO A 265 7.87 10.45 7.04
C PRO A 265 9.25 10.73 6.42
N GLU A 266 9.34 11.72 5.50
CA GLU A 266 10.59 12.07 4.82
C GLU A 266 11.49 12.96 5.71
N GLN A 267 10.93 13.57 6.75
CA GLN A 267 11.63 14.48 7.65
C GLN A 267 11.86 13.90 9.05
N ILE A 268 11.58 12.61 9.27
CA ILE A 268 11.93 11.95 10.53
C ILE A 268 13.41 11.59 10.49
N SER A 269 14.21 12.21 11.35
CA SER A 269 15.66 11.98 11.44
C SER A 269 16.05 11.44 12.80
N PRO A 270 16.74 10.29 12.86
CA PRO A 270 17.43 9.83 14.08
C PRO A 270 18.82 10.46 14.16
N ASP A 271 19.01 11.40 15.08
CA ASP A 271 20.30 12.04 15.32
C ASP A 271 21.03 11.35 16.46
N PHE A 272 22.26 10.89 16.17
CA PHE A 272 23.13 10.25 17.15
C PHE A 272 23.93 11.31 17.89
N LYS A 273 23.75 11.38 19.22
CA LYS A 273 24.44 12.33 20.10
C LYS A 273 25.25 11.61 21.15
N ASN A 274 26.26 12.28 21.70
CA ASN A 274 27.11 11.75 22.78
C ASN A 274 27.56 10.30 22.51
N VAL A 275 28.01 10.06 21.27
CA VAL A 275 28.54 8.75 20.86
C VAL A 275 29.90 8.55 21.50
N ASP A 276 30.00 7.66 22.50
CA ASP A 276 31.23 7.40 23.23
C ASP A 276 31.68 5.94 23.10
N PRO A 277 32.69 5.65 22.27
CA PRO A 277 33.24 4.31 22.11
C PRO A 277 33.90 3.76 23.40
N ASN A 278 34.32 4.62 24.34
CA ASN A 278 34.99 4.18 25.55
C ASN A 278 34.01 3.63 26.58
N SER A 279 32.90 4.34 26.81
CA SER A 279 31.81 3.87 27.68
C SER A 279 30.87 2.88 27.01
N GLY A 280 30.87 2.80 25.67
CA GLY A 280 29.93 1.99 24.91
C GLY A 280 28.50 2.55 24.97
N THR A 281 28.33 3.86 24.97
CA THR A 281 27.02 4.49 25.08
C THR A 281 26.71 5.39 23.89
N VAL A 282 25.42 5.50 23.56
CA VAL A 282 24.92 6.39 22.52
C VAL A 282 23.55 6.97 22.90
N ASP A 283 23.41 8.28 22.71
CA ASP A 283 22.11 8.96 22.82
C ASP A 283 21.49 9.08 21.44
N ILE A 284 20.16 8.93 21.36
CA ILE A 284 19.43 9.17 20.12
C ILE A 284 18.37 10.25 20.36
N GLU A 285 18.35 11.22 19.46
CA GLU A 285 17.29 12.21 19.37
C GLU A 285 16.52 12.02 18.06
N TYR A 286 15.23 11.75 18.17
CA TYR A 286 14.35 11.67 17.00
C TYR A 286 13.81 13.06 16.70
N GLY A 287 14.27 13.67 15.59
CA GLY A 287 13.72 14.89 15.03
C GLY A 287 12.45 14.58 14.27
N LEU A 288 11.35 15.28 14.59
CA LEU A 288 10.05 15.10 13.99
C LEU A 288 9.56 16.41 13.38
N VAL A 289 8.84 16.32 12.29
CA VAL A 289 8.12 17.46 11.69
C VAL A 289 6.65 17.08 11.61
N GLU A 290 5.79 17.83 12.32
CA GLU A 290 4.36 17.57 12.31
C GLU A 290 3.74 17.94 10.97
N ALA A 291 3.03 16.99 10.36
CA ALA A 291 2.23 17.18 9.16
C ALA A 291 0.76 17.48 9.52
N GLY A 292 -0.02 17.93 8.55
CA GLY A 292 -1.46 18.14 8.72
C GLY A 292 -2.18 16.82 8.95
N ALA A 293 -2.64 16.57 10.16
CA ALA A 293 -3.32 15.32 10.55
C ALA A 293 -4.83 15.34 10.29
N SER A 294 -5.40 16.49 9.97
CA SER A 294 -6.84 16.64 9.73
C SER A 294 -7.08 16.68 8.21
N GLN A 295 -8.05 15.89 7.78
CA GLN A 295 -8.47 15.84 6.38
C GLN A 295 -9.93 16.24 6.30
N VAL A 296 -10.23 17.13 5.36
CA VAL A 296 -11.59 17.48 4.98
C VAL A 296 -11.76 17.09 3.51
N GLU A 297 -12.73 16.23 3.26
CA GLU A 297 -13.06 15.76 1.93
C GLU A 297 -14.44 16.30 1.56
N ILE A 298 -14.49 17.08 0.50
CA ILE A 298 -15.74 17.58 -0.06
C ILE A 298 -15.81 17.10 -1.49
N GLN A 299 -16.81 16.31 -1.81
CA GLN A 299 -17.08 15.84 -3.16
C GLN A 299 -18.48 16.26 -3.57
N GLY A 300 -18.60 16.74 -4.79
CA GLY A 300 -19.88 17.09 -5.39
C GLY A 300 -19.88 16.75 -6.87
N GLY A 301 -21.00 16.27 -7.35
CA GLY A 301 -21.18 15.92 -8.75
C GLY A 301 -22.65 15.83 -9.14
N TYR A 302 -22.90 15.69 -10.43
CA TYR A 302 -24.23 15.44 -10.97
C TYR A 302 -24.22 14.12 -11.72
N GLY A 303 -25.08 13.18 -11.32
CA GLY A 303 -25.16 11.85 -11.92
C GLY A 303 -26.38 11.08 -11.43
N GLY A 304 -26.82 10.07 -12.15
CA GLY A 304 -27.95 9.23 -11.76
C GLY A 304 -29.26 9.98 -11.57
N GLY A 305 -29.44 11.13 -12.28
CA GLY A 305 -30.66 11.94 -12.20
C GLY A 305 -30.68 12.98 -11.07
N GLY A 306 -29.56 13.24 -10.36
CA GLY A 306 -29.54 14.22 -9.30
C GLY A 306 -28.15 14.68 -8.87
N PHE A 307 -28.12 15.61 -7.93
CA PHE A 307 -26.89 16.08 -7.30
C PHE A 307 -26.42 15.06 -6.25
N ILE A 308 -25.14 14.76 -6.25
CA ILE A 308 -24.47 13.91 -5.26
C ILE A 308 -23.51 14.80 -4.47
N GLY A 309 -23.69 14.85 -3.16
CA GLY A 309 -22.79 15.56 -2.27
C GLY A 309 -22.26 14.62 -1.20
N SER A 310 -20.96 14.67 -0.93
CA SER A 310 -20.36 14.04 0.23
C SER A 310 -19.45 15.02 0.98
N PHE A 311 -19.51 14.96 2.28
CA PHE A 311 -18.64 15.67 3.20
C PHE A 311 -17.99 14.64 4.13
N GLY A 312 -16.67 14.58 4.09
CA GLY A 312 -15.86 13.75 4.97
C GLY A 312 -14.97 14.64 5.83
N PHE A 313 -14.88 14.31 7.10
CA PHE A 313 -14.01 14.97 8.05
C PHE A 313 -13.30 13.93 8.89
N SER A 314 -11.97 14.00 8.98
CA SER A 314 -11.16 13.09 9.77
C SER A 314 -10.04 13.84 10.50
N VAL A 315 -9.88 13.58 11.78
CA VAL A 315 -8.79 14.10 12.61
C VAL A 315 -8.02 12.92 13.17
N ASN A 316 -6.76 12.75 12.74
CA ASN A 316 -5.94 11.59 13.09
C ASN A 316 -5.11 11.75 14.38
N ASN A 317 -5.05 12.92 14.96
CA ASN A 317 -4.36 13.18 16.24
C ASN A 317 -5.29 13.82 17.24
N PHE A 318 -6.54 13.36 17.27
CA PHE A 318 -7.56 13.88 18.16
C PHE A 318 -7.24 13.58 19.64
N SER A 319 -7.75 14.42 20.54
CA SER A 319 -7.62 14.25 21.99
C SER A 319 -8.93 14.55 22.70
N VAL A 320 -9.56 13.50 23.22
CA VAL A 320 -10.72 13.65 24.10
C VAL A 320 -10.38 14.45 25.38
N GLN A 321 -9.16 14.26 25.91
CA GLN A 321 -8.70 14.96 27.12
C GLN A 321 -8.59 16.47 26.91
N ASN A 322 -8.21 16.90 25.70
CA ASN A 322 -8.04 18.30 25.34
C ASN A 322 -9.34 18.99 24.90
N LEU A 323 -10.51 18.33 24.95
CA LEU A 323 -11.78 18.96 24.61
C LEU A 323 -12.06 20.23 25.40
N LYS A 324 -11.66 20.28 26.69
CA LYS A 324 -11.81 21.44 27.54
C LYS A 324 -10.64 22.43 27.51
N ASN A 325 -9.52 22.06 26.85
CA ASN A 325 -8.31 22.87 26.78
C ASN A 325 -8.23 23.61 25.44
N LYS A 326 -8.79 24.83 25.40
CA LYS A 326 -8.79 25.64 24.14
C LYS A 326 -7.41 25.92 23.57
N LYS A 327 -6.33 25.88 24.36
CA LYS A 327 -4.95 26.09 23.88
C LYS A 327 -4.45 24.92 22.99
N ALA A 328 -5.02 23.73 23.15
CA ALA A 328 -4.68 22.55 22.36
C ALA A 328 -5.54 22.41 21.08
N TRP A 329 -6.37 23.40 20.77
CA TRP A 329 -7.21 23.42 19.57
C TRP A 329 -6.45 24.04 18.39
N THR A 330 -6.02 23.21 17.42
CA THR A 330 -5.25 23.63 16.22
C THR A 330 -5.66 22.90 14.93
N PRO A 331 -6.84 23.06 14.35
CA PRO A 331 -8.07 23.73 14.80
C PRO A 331 -8.96 22.88 15.72
N PHE A 332 -8.67 21.61 15.92
CA PHE A 332 -9.38 20.67 16.77
C PHE A 332 -8.55 20.33 18.01
N PRO A 333 -9.15 19.78 19.08
CA PRO A 333 -8.39 19.32 20.23
C PRO A 333 -7.52 18.15 19.82
N MET A 334 -6.20 18.36 19.78
CA MET A 334 -5.22 17.42 19.28
C MET A 334 -4.24 16.99 20.38
N GLY A 335 -3.51 15.90 20.12
CA GLY A 335 -2.33 15.50 20.89
C GLY A 335 -2.29 14.07 21.39
N ASP A 336 -3.36 13.29 21.36
CA ASP A 336 -3.41 11.93 21.93
C ASP A 336 -3.32 10.81 20.90
N GLY A 337 -3.23 11.15 19.62
CA GLY A 337 -3.14 10.17 18.53
C GLY A 337 -4.44 9.39 18.31
N GLN A 338 -5.56 9.86 18.85
CA GLN A 338 -6.89 9.30 18.60
C GLN A 338 -7.36 9.68 17.20
N THR A 339 -8.21 8.87 16.58
CA THR A 339 -8.83 9.20 15.28
C THR A 339 -10.32 9.42 15.48
N LEU A 340 -10.79 10.58 15.03
CA LEU A 340 -12.20 10.92 14.96
C LEU A 340 -12.58 11.14 13.50
N SER A 341 -13.61 10.43 13.01
CA SER A 341 -14.06 10.59 11.63
C SER A 341 -15.58 10.76 11.58
N LEU A 342 -16.02 11.68 10.74
CA LEU A 342 -17.42 11.92 10.40
C LEU A 342 -17.55 11.90 8.88
N ARG A 343 -18.49 11.16 8.34
CA ARG A 343 -18.82 11.18 6.91
C ARG A 343 -20.31 11.36 6.74
N LEU A 344 -20.66 12.31 5.90
CA LEU A 344 -22.03 12.62 5.50
C LEU A 344 -22.09 12.50 3.97
N GLN A 345 -23.05 11.76 3.48
CA GLN A 345 -23.31 11.65 2.05
C GLN A 345 -24.79 11.84 1.82
N ALA A 346 -25.12 12.69 0.87
CA ALA A 346 -26.50 12.96 0.51
C ALA A 346 -26.66 12.99 -1.00
N THR A 347 -27.66 12.26 -1.48
CA THR A 347 -28.14 12.29 -2.84
C THR A 347 -29.66 12.36 -2.83
N GLN A 348 -30.29 12.50 -3.97
CA GLN A 348 -31.73 12.44 -4.06
C GLN A 348 -32.30 11.09 -3.58
N PHE A 349 -31.55 9.99 -3.80
CA PHE A 349 -32.00 8.61 -3.54
C PHE A 349 -31.35 7.96 -2.32
N TYR A 350 -30.29 8.54 -1.81
CA TYR A 350 -29.44 7.90 -0.83
C TYR A 350 -28.86 8.92 0.16
N ASN A 351 -29.02 8.66 1.45
CA ASN A 351 -28.41 9.42 2.51
C ASN A 351 -27.64 8.46 3.42
N ALA A 352 -26.38 8.79 3.74
CA ALA A 352 -25.58 8.05 4.70
C ALA A 352 -24.88 8.98 5.68
N TYR A 353 -24.93 8.60 6.92
CA TYR A 353 -24.25 9.27 8.03
C TYR A 353 -23.38 8.23 8.73
N SER A 354 -22.12 8.52 8.93
CA SER A 354 -21.25 7.66 9.72
C SER A 354 -20.35 8.46 10.62
N PHE A 355 -20.16 7.93 11.80
CA PHE A 355 -19.27 8.43 12.83
C PHE A 355 -18.37 7.30 13.27
N SER A 356 -17.08 7.55 13.46
CA SER A 356 -16.15 6.59 14.06
C SER A 356 -15.14 7.25 14.96
N PHE A 357 -14.79 6.55 16.03
CA PHE A 357 -13.76 6.95 16.98
C PHE A 357 -12.84 5.77 17.26
N ILE A 358 -11.54 6.03 17.24
CA ILE A 358 -10.48 5.04 17.49
C ILE A 358 -9.51 5.58 18.54
N GLU A 359 -9.32 4.81 19.61
CA GLU A 359 -8.26 4.99 20.59
C GLU A 359 -7.21 3.91 20.40
N PRO A 360 -6.02 4.21 19.88
CA PRO A 360 -5.02 3.18 19.53
C PRO A 360 -4.35 2.53 20.74
N TRP A 361 -4.38 3.18 21.92
CA TRP A 361 -3.73 2.69 23.12
C TRP A 361 -4.64 2.82 24.36
N LEU A 362 -5.71 2.05 24.37
CA LEU A 362 -6.65 2.02 25.49
C LEU A 362 -5.92 1.71 26.81
N GLY A 363 -6.04 2.64 27.77
CA GLY A 363 -5.32 2.54 29.03
C GLY A 363 -3.83 2.92 28.99
N GLY A 364 -3.27 3.26 27.83
CA GLY A 364 -1.93 3.86 27.66
C GLY A 364 -0.72 2.95 27.92
N ARG A 365 -0.90 1.68 28.32
CA ARG A 365 0.18 0.77 28.72
C ARG A 365 0.56 -0.27 27.66
N GLN A 366 -0.37 -0.66 26.83
CA GLN A 366 -0.19 -1.69 25.79
C GLN A 366 -0.88 -1.24 24.50
N PRO A 367 -0.41 -1.69 23.33
CA PRO A 367 -1.02 -1.42 22.03
C PRO A 367 -2.35 -2.18 21.90
N PHE A 368 -3.34 -1.75 22.67
CA PHE A 368 -4.69 -2.30 22.70
C PHE A 368 -5.63 -1.23 22.14
N GLN A 369 -6.03 -1.41 20.90
CA GLN A 369 -6.88 -0.44 20.21
C GLN A 369 -8.35 -0.68 20.57
N PHE A 370 -9.04 0.39 20.91
CA PHE A 370 -10.49 0.44 21.02
C PHE A 370 -11.05 1.20 19.82
N SER A 371 -12.14 0.71 19.26
CA SER A 371 -12.87 1.41 18.20
C SER A 371 -14.37 1.34 18.43
N THR A 372 -15.06 2.42 18.10
CA THR A 372 -16.52 2.44 18.04
C THR A 372 -16.97 3.17 16.79
N SER A 373 -18.05 2.69 16.19
CA SER A 373 -18.66 3.37 15.05
C SER A 373 -20.17 3.31 15.13
N PHE A 374 -20.78 4.33 14.54
CA PHE A 374 -22.22 4.42 14.29
C PHE A 374 -22.42 4.75 12.81
N SER A 375 -23.40 4.11 12.18
CA SER A 375 -23.79 4.43 10.81
C SER A 375 -25.31 4.38 10.67
N HIS A 376 -25.84 5.28 9.86
CA HIS A 376 -27.23 5.28 9.45
C HIS A 376 -27.31 5.56 7.96
N THR A 377 -27.99 4.71 7.24
CA THR A 377 -28.14 4.79 5.80
C THR A 377 -29.63 4.69 5.44
N THR A 378 -30.11 5.59 4.59
CA THR A 378 -31.46 5.52 4.02
C THR A 378 -31.36 5.54 2.51
N GLN A 379 -31.96 4.56 1.88
CA GLN A 379 -32.08 4.47 0.45
C GLN A 379 -33.56 4.51 0.05
N TYR A 380 -33.90 5.39 -0.91
CA TYR A 380 -35.24 5.55 -1.43
C TYR A 380 -35.33 4.89 -2.81
N ARG A 381 -36.53 4.43 -3.18
CA ARG A 381 -36.77 3.88 -4.50
C ARG A 381 -36.78 4.98 -5.56
N TYR A 382 -36.19 4.68 -6.71
CA TYR A 382 -36.31 5.53 -7.90
C TYR A 382 -37.66 5.35 -8.56
N ASP A 383 -38.41 6.44 -8.74
CA ASP A 383 -39.63 6.46 -9.53
C ASP A 383 -39.27 6.83 -10.99
N TYR A 384 -39.39 5.86 -11.86
CA TYR A 384 -39.09 6.01 -13.30
C TYR A 384 -40.02 6.98 -14.02
N PHE A 385 -41.24 7.21 -13.51
CA PHE A 385 -42.22 8.11 -14.14
C PHE A 385 -41.95 9.57 -13.79
N THR A 386 -41.58 9.84 -12.56
CA THR A 386 -41.35 11.21 -12.08
C THR A 386 -39.86 11.60 -12.14
N GLY A 387 -38.95 10.66 -12.31
CA GLY A 387 -37.50 10.87 -12.23
C GLY A 387 -37.01 11.27 -10.83
N ARG A 388 -37.80 11.01 -9.78
CA ARG A 388 -37.54 11.44 -8.40
C ARG A 388 -37.51 10.25 -7.44
N ALA A 389 -37.01 10.50 -6.23
CA ALA A 389 -37.06 9.52 -5.17
C ALA A 389 -38.50 9.42 -4.60
N ASP A 390 -39.02 8.22 -4.52
CA ASP A 390 -40.22 7.94 -3.75
C ASP A 390 -39.86 7.69 -2.29
N LYS A 391 -40.09 8.68 -1.45
CA LYS A 391 -39.77 8.62 -0.02
C LYS A 391 -40.70 7.71 0.78
N SER A 392 -41.83 7.27 0.19
CA SER A 392 -42.71 6.30 0.83
C SER A 392 -42.18 4.87 0.72
N GLN A 393 -41.19 4.63 -0.15
CA GLN A 393 -40.55 3.34 -0.39
C GLN A 393 -39.07 3.44 -0.07
N TYR A 394 -38.64 2.79 1.01
CA TYR A 394 -37.29 2.93 1.50
C TYR A 394 -36.74 1.65 2.12
N MET A 395 -35.42 1.59 2.17
CA MET A 395 -34.64 0.72 3.04
C MET A 395 -33.76 1.58 3.96
N GLN A 396 -33.88 1.38 5.26
CA GLN A 396 -33.03 2.00 6.26
C GLN A 396 -32.14 0.96 6.94
N ILE A 397 -30.87 1.29 7.14
CA ILE A 397 -29.94 0.46 7.88
C ILE A 397 -29.28 1.34 8.95
N SER A 398 -29.48 0.99 10.21
CA SER A 398 -28.78 1.62 11.34
C SER A 398 -27.83 0.62 11.96
N GLY A 399 -26.58 1.01 12.14
CA GLY A 399 -25.55 0.13 12.66
C GLY A 399 -24.73 0.78 13.78
N MET A 400 -24.36 -0.02 14.76
CA MET A 400 -23.39 0.33 15.80
C MET A 400 -22.36 -0.80 15.94
N SER A 401 -21.09 -0.43 16.10
CA SER A 401 -20.06 -1.41 16.39
C SER A 401 -19.13 -0.98 17.52
N ILE A 402 -18.62 -1.97 18.25
CA ILE A 402 -17.56 -1.81 19.25
C ILE A 402 -16.50 -2.84 18.92
N GLY A 403 -15.26 -2.40 18.77
CA GLY A 403 -14.13 -3.24 18.39
C GLY A 403 -12.96 -3.10 19.33
N LEU A 404 -12.25 -4.20 19.50
CA LEU A 404 -10.99 -4.27 20.23
C LEU A 404 -9.96 -4.95 19.33
N ALA A 405 -8.77 -4.37 19.22
CA ALA A 405 -7.68 -4.98 18.48
C ALA A 405 -6.37 -4.93 19.28
N LYS A 406 -5.58 -6.00 19.17
CA LYS A 406 -4.30 -6.13 19.87
C LYS A 406 -3.22 -6.60 18.92
N ARG A 407 -2.09 -5.90 18.90
CA ARG A 407 -0.88 -6.37 18.24
C ARG A 407 -0.29 -7.53 19.05
N LEU A 408 -0.06 -8.65 18.41
CA LEU A 408 0.53 -9.85 19.02
C LEU A 408 2.06 -9.73 18.99
N ARG A 409 2.74 -10.54 19.85
CA ARG A 409 4.21 -10.62 19.86
C ARG A 409 4.71 -11.93 19.26
N VAL A 410 3.83 -12.92 19.17
CA VAL A 410 4.12 -14.27 18.67
C VAL A 410 3.11 -14.58 17.57
N PRO A 411 3.55 -15.13 16.43
CA PRO A 411 4.91 -15.53 16.03
C PRO A 411 5.83 -14.36 15.68
N ASP A 412 5.28 -13.23 15.26
CA ASP A 412 5.96 -11.94 15.09
C ASP A 412 5.00 -10.79 15.44
N ASP A 413 5.51 -9.58 15.59
CA ASP A 413 4.72 -8.43 16.00
C ASP A 413 4.06 -7.65 14.83
N TYR A 414 4.00 -8.27 13.65
CA TYR A 414 3.16 -7.82 12.54
C TYR A 414 1.73 -8.38 12.61
N PHE A 415 1.49 -9.34 13.51
CA PHE A 415 0.15 -9.91 13.73
C PHE A 415 -0.72 -8.99 14.57
N THR A 416 -1.97 -8.85 14.15
CA THR A 416 -3.03 -8.14 14.90
C THR A 416 -4.24 -9.05 15.00
N LEU A 417 -4.70 -9.26 16.23
CA LEU A 417 -5.97 -9.92 16.51
C LEU A 417 -7.01 -8.84 16.79
N SER A 418 -8.10 -8.84 16.01
CA SER A 418 -9.23 -7.93 16.20
C SER A 418 -10.51 -8.70 16.51
N GLN A 419 -11.35 -8.09 17.33
CA GLN A 419 -12.65 -8.60 17.75
C GLN A 419 -13.64 -7.45 17.68
N VAL A 420 -14.76 -7.64 17.01
CA VAL A 420 -15.78 -6.61 16.82
C VAL A 420 -17.15 -7.20 17.10
N ILE A 421 -17.92 -6.54 17.95
CA ILE A 421 -19.35 -6.79 18.10
C ILE A 421 -20.07 -5.70 17.32
N GLN A 422 -20.98 -6.10 16.46
CA GLN A 422 -21.76 -5.21 15.62
C GLN A 422 -23.24 -5.53 15.73
N PHE A 423 -24.04 -4.52 15.90
CA PHE A 423 -25.49 -4.60 15.75
C PHE A 423 -25.93 -3.77 14.56
N GLN A 424 -26.79 -4.34 13.70
CA GLN A 424 -27.42 -3.66 12.56
C GLN A 424 -28.92 -3.92 12.59
N TYR A 425 -29.66 -2.86 12.38
CA TYR A 425 -31.11 -2.87 12.27
C TYR A 425 -31.51 -2.44 10.87
N PHE A 426 -32.29 -3.28 10.20
CA PHE A 426 -32.83 -3.08 8.86
C PHE A 426 -34.33 -2.80 8.98
N ASP A 427 -34.80 -1.75 8.28
CA ASP A 427 -36.20 -1.39 8.17
C ASP A 427 -36.53 -1.14 6.69
N LEU A 428 -37.43 -1.97 6.15
CA LEU A 428 -37.87 -1.93 4.75
C LEU A 428 -39.34 -1.53 4.71
N LYS A 429 -39.67 -0.62 3.81
CA LYS A 429 -41.04 -0.24 3.51
C LYS A 429 -41.27 -0.17 2.01
N ASN A 430 -42.10 -1.08 1.50
CA ASN A 430 -42.40 -1.25 0.08
C ASN A 430 -41.15 -1.24 -0.82
N TYR A 431 -40.01 -1.78 -0.30
CA TYR A 431 -38.71 -1.69 -0.93
C TYR A 431 -38.12 -3.08 -1.21
N PHE A 432 -38.34 -3.58 -2.43
CA PHE A 432 -37.79 -4.86 -2.86
C PHE A 432 -36.37 -4.69 -3.36
N THR A 433 -35.38 -5.14 -2.58
CA THR A 433 -33.96 -5.02 -2.91
C THR A 433 -33.44 -6.15 -3.79
N GLY A 434 -34.17 -7.27 -3.85
CA GLY A 434 -33.67 -8.54 -4.35
C GLY A 434 -32.74 -9.27 -3.36
N LEU A 435 -32.46 -8.66 -2.21
CA LEU A 435 -31.75 -9.29 -1.10
C LEU A 435 -32.71 -9.98 -0.13
N PHE A 436 -33.76 -9.25 0.26
CA PHE A 436 -34.88 -9.84 0.98
C PHE A 436 -35.94 -10.26 -0.01
N THR A 437 -36.64 -11.33 0.28
CA THR A 437 -37.84 -11.76 -0.46
C THR A 437 -39.07 -10.98 -0.04
N PHE A 438 -38.98 -10.21 1.06
CA PHE A 438 -40.00 -9.28 1.53
C PHE A 438 -39.61 -7.83 1.25
N GLY A 439 -40.61 -7.00 0.91
CA GLY A 439 -40.45 -5.56 0.71
C GLY A 439 -40.84 -4.70 1.91
N ASP A 440 -41.58 -5.27 2.84
CA ASP A 440 -42.02 -4.66 4.10
C ASP A 440 -41.57 -5.53 5.24
N GLY A 441 -40.84 -4.93 6.22
CA GLY A 441 -40.43 -5.68 7.38
C GLY A 441 -39.14 -5.18 8.00
N LYS A 442 -38.73 -5.86 9.04
CA LYS A 442 -37.56 -5.51 9.86
C LYS A 442 -36.66 -6.72 10.05
N ALA A 443 -35.36 -6.47 10.09
CA ALA A 443 -34.40 -7.51 10.41
C ALA A 443 -33.31 -6.99 11.36
N ASN A 444 -32.89 -7.84 12.29
CA ASN A 444 -31.84 -7.57 13.26
C ASN A 444 -30.63 -8.45 13.01
N ASN A 445 -29.45 -7.87 13.03
CA ASN A 445 -28.19 -8.57 12.84
C ASN A 445 -27.24 -8.23 14.00
N LEU A 446 -27.16 -9.11 14.98
CA LEU A 446 -26.12 -9.01 16.02
C LEU A 446 -25.05 -10.04 15.71
N ASN A 447 -23.87 -9.56 15.37
CA ASN A 447 -22.77 -10.42 15.01
C ASN A 447 -21.49 -10.12 15.78
N TYR A 448 -20.68 -11.13 15.94
CA TYR A 448 -19.33 -11.09 16.47
C TYR A 448 -18.35 -11.45 15.35
N THR A 449 -17.39 -10.57 15.10
CA THR A 449 -16.33 -10.82 14.12
C THR A 449 -15.00 -10.93 14.83
N ILE A 450 -14.27 -12.01 14.57
CA ILE A 450 -12.88 -12.20 14.98
C ILE A 450 -12.02 -12.23 13.72
N ALA A 451 -10.91 -11.49 13.71
CA ALA A 451 -9.98 -11.51 12.59
C ALA A 451 -8.53 -11.51 13.06
N LEU A 452 -7.74 -12.38 12.44
CA LEU A 452 -6.29 -12.42 12.58
C LEU A 452 -5.68 -11.87 11.29
N SER A 453 -5.02 -10.74 11.40
CA SER A 453 -4.37 -10.06 10.28
C SER A 453 -2.86 -10.01 10.50
N ARG A 454 -2.09 -10.09 9.42
CA ARG A 454 -0.66 -9.84 9.40
C ARG A 454 -0.31 -8.92 8.26
N ASN A 455 0.50 -7.90 8.52
CA ASN A 455 0.95 -6.98 7.48
C ASN A 455 2.42 -6.61 7.72
N ASN A 456 3.30 -7.10 6.85
CA ASN A 456 4.71 -6.74 6.83
C ASN A 456 5.15 -6.16 5.48
N THR A 457 4.23 -5.57 4.71
CA THR A 457 4.57 -4.88 3.46
C THR A 457 5.47 -3.69 3.73
N PHE A 458 6.42 -3.47 2.82
CA PHE A 458 7.39 -2.38 2.96
C PHE A 458 6.77 -1.01 2.61
N THR A 459 7.36 -0.01 3.13
CA THR A 459 7.14 1.43 3.23
C THR A 459 6.18 2.15 2.28
N ASN A 460 5.84 1.63 1.12
CA ASN A 460 4.90 2.30 0.21
C ASN A 460 3.58 1.52 0.14
N PRO A 461 2.50 2.01 0.76
CA PRO A 461 1.20 1.32 0.74
C PRO A 461 0.57 1.25 -0.65
N ILE A 462 0.90 2.18 -1.56
CA ILE A 462 0.33 2.25 -2.91
C ILE A 462 1.03 1.29 -3.84
N PHE A 463 2.34 1.15 -3.70
CA PHE A 463 3.18 0.27 -4.52
C PHE A 463 4.13 -0.54 -3.63
N PRO A 464 3.62 -1.55 -2.89
CA PRO A 464 4.47 -2.43 -2.11
C PRO A 464 5.47 -3.16 -2.98
N VAL A 465 6.74 -3.14 -2.57
CA VAL A 465 7.85 -3.77 -3.32
C VAL A 465 8.26 -5.12 -2.75
N GLY A 466 7.65 -5.52 -1.65
CA GLY A 466 7.90 -6.79 -0.96
C GLY A 466 7.04 -6.94 0.28
N GLY A 467 7.12 -8.11 0.91
CA GLY A 467 6.32 -8.45 2.09
C GLY A 467 4.99 -9.11 1.74
N SER A 468 4.16 -9.28 2.75
CA SER A 468 2.86 -9.94 2.61
C SER A 468 1.81 -9.31 3.51
N THR A 469 0.57 -9.40 3.09
CA THR A 469 -0.60 -9.15 3.94
C THR A 469 -1.49 -10.38 3.90
N PHE A 470 -2.01 -10.80 5.02
CA PHE A 470 -3.10 -11.74 5.03
C PHE A 470 -4.08 -11.43 6.16
N THR A 471 -5.32 -11.84 5.97
CA THR A 471 -6.39 -11.74 6.95
C THR A 471 -7.24 -12.99 6.89
N LEU A 472 -7.38 -13.65 8.03
CA LEU A 472 -8.38 -14.69 8.26
C LEU A 472 -9.43 -14.10 9.19
N SER A 473 -10.69 -14.08 8.76
CA SER A 473 -11.80 -13.55 9.57
C SER A 473 -12.96 -14.53 9.64
N GLY A 474 -13.58 -14.57 10.80
CA GLY A 474 -14.83 -15.28 11.06
C GLY A 474 -15.86 -14.31 11.61
N LYS A 475 -17.04 -14.23 10.99
CA LYS A 475 -18.20 -13.45 11.42
C LYS A 475 -19.31 -14.42 11.81
N PHE A 476 -19.80 -14.31 13.02
CA PHE A 476 -20.75 -15.23 13.61
C PHE A 476 -21.90 -14.47 14.24
N THR A 477 -23.11 -14.92 14.00
CA THR A 477 -24.29 -14.51 14.76
C THR A 477 -24.61 -15.54 15.84
N LEU A 478 -25.49 -15.21 16.76
CA LEU A 478 -26.01 -16.22 17.66
C LEU A 478 -26.94 -17.19 16.90
N PRO A 479 -26.91 -18.49 17.22
CA PRO A 479 -27.81 -19.48 16.64
C PRO A 479 -29.20 -19.39 17.30
N TYR A 480 -29.95 -18.31 17.03
CA TYR A 480 -31.22 -18.00 17.70
C TYR A 480 -32.22 -19.13 17.61
N SER A 481 -32.36 -19.75 16.43
CA SER A 481 -33.30 -20.85 16.21
C SER A 481 -32.99 -22.08 17.09
N LEU A 482 -31.72 -22.36 17.33
CA LEU A 482 -31.32 -23.45 18.23
C LEU A 482 -31.52 -23.12 19.72
N ILE A 483 -31.45 -21.84 20.07
CA ILE A 483 -31.65 -21.36 21.45
C ILE A 483 -33.12 -21.27 21.79
N THR A 484 -33.95 -20.75 20.88
CA THR A 484 -35.41 -20.58 21.12
C THR A 484 -36.21 -21.85 20.87
N GLY A 485 -35.64 -22.82 20.12
CA GLY A 485 -36.33 -24.04 19.73
C GLY A 485 -37.45 -23.82 18.72
N GLU A 486 -37.42 -22.66 18.00
CA GLU A 486 -38.42 -22.37 16.96
C GLU A 486 -38.23 -23.31 15.76
N ASP A 487 -39.34 -23.92 15.34
CA ASP A 487 -39.40 -24.77 14.16
C ASP A 487 -39.83 -23.96 12.94
N PHE A 488 -38.95 -23.90 11.95
CA PHE A 488 -39.16 -23.19 10.69
C PHE A 488 -39.54 -24.14 9.53
N SER A 489 -39.65 -25.47 9.80
CA SER A 489 -39.87 -26.46 8.76
C SER A 489 -41.28 -26.41 8.17
N ASP A 490 -42.25 -26.01 8.96
CA ASP A 490 -43.67 -26.14 8.61
C ASP A 490 -44.46 -24.81 8.60
N LEU A 491 -43.77 -23.68 8.44
CA LEU A 491 -44.42 -22.36 8.41
C LEU A 491 -45.42 -22.25 7.24
N ALA A 492 -45.18 -22.91 6.12
CA ALA A 492 -46.03 -22.87 4.93
C ALA A 492 -47.42 -23.49 5.15
N SER A 493 -47.55 -24.46 6.04
CA SER A 493 -48.84 -25.11 6.37
C SER A 493 -49.64 -24.34 7.42
N ASN A 494 -49.00 -23.40 8.17
CA ASN A 494 -49.65 -22.63 9.21
C ASN A 494 -50.56 -21.55 8.60
N PRO A 495 -51.89 -21.53 8.92
CA PRO A 495 -52.84 -20.58 8.36
C PRO A 495 -52.49 -19.11 8.57
N PHE A 496 -51.68 -18.77 9.59
CA PHE A 496 -51.19 -17.40 9.84
C PHE A 496 -50.25 -16.91 8.73
N TYR A 497 -49.53 -17.83 8.09
CA TYR A 497 -48.55 -17.56 7.03
C TYR A 497 -49.10 -17.88 5.64
N GLN A 498 -50.44 -17.98 5.50
CA GLN A 498 -51.11 -18.23 4.22
C GLN A 498 -51.85 -16.98 3.73
N LEU A 499 -51.91 -16.84 2.42
CA LEU A 499 -52.75 -15.88 1.72
C LEU A 499 -54.21 -16.31 1.80
N PRO A 500 -55.18 -15.39 1.51
CA PRO A 500 -56.62 -15.72 1.53
C PRO A 500 -57.01 -16.87 0.59
N ASN A 501 -56.18 -17.17 -0.41
CA ASN A 501 -56.36 -18.28 -1.34
C ASN A 501 -55.80 -19.61 -0.86
N GLY A 502 -55.23 -19.67 0.34
CA GLY A 502 -54.60 -20.85 0.93
C GLY A 502 -53.16 -21.12 0.50
N GLU A 503 -52.59 -20.27 -0.37
CA GLU A 503 -51.17 -20.39 -0.74
C GLU A 503 -50.25 -19.80 0.33
N PRO A 504 -49.02 -20.31 0.48
CA PRO A 504 -48.05 -19.76 1.42
C PRO A 504 -47.72 -18.28 1.12
N ASP A 505 -47.82 -17.41 2.14
CA ASP A 505 -47.36 -16.04 2.08
C ASP A 505 -45.81 -15.99 2.30
N VAL A 506 -45.09 -16.09 1.19
CA VAL A 506 -43.62 -16.15 1.20
C VAL A 506 -43.03 -14.93 1.91
N GLN A 507 -43.66 -13.75 1.79
CA GLN A 507 -43.13 -12.53 2.45
C GLN A 507 -43.23 -12.62 3.97
N LYS A 508 -44.38 -13.07 4.51
CA LYS A 508 -44.54 -13.26 5.95
C LYS A 508 -43.66 -14.39 6.49
N ILE A 509 -43.52 -15.47 5.75
CA ILE A 509 -42.65 -16.59 6.11
C ILE A 509 -41.21 -16.10 6.20
N ASP A 510 -40.72 -15.41 5.19
CA ASP A 510 -39.35 -14.92 5.17
C ASP A 510 -39.10 -13.81 6.18
N GLN A 511 -40.09 -12.94 6.42
CA GLN A 511 -40.03 -11.95 7.50
C GLN A 511 -39.89 -12.63 8.88
N ALA A 512 -40.58 -13.73 9.12
CA ALA A 512 -40.45 -14.52 10.34
C ALA A 512 -39.04 -15.18 10.41
N LYS A 513 -38.64 -15.84 9.31
CA LYS A 513 -37.33 -16.51 9.22
C LYS A 513 -36.15 -15.56 9.43
N PHE A 514 -36.21 -14.34 8.92
CA PHE A 514 -35.09 -13.39 8.88
C PHE A 514 -35.26 -12.18 9.78
N SER A 515 -36.20 -12.21 10.74
CA SER A 515 -36.36 -11.16 11.76
C SER A 515 -35.09 -10.95 12.63
N TRP A 516 -34.42 -12.04 12.94
CA TRP A 516 -33.05 -12.07 13.47
C TRP A 516 -32.18 -12.88 12.52
N LEU A 517 -31.09 -12.29 12.03
CA LEU A 517 -30.19 -12.96 11.10
C LEU A 517 -29.33 -14.00 11.83
N GLU A 518 -29.19 -15.16 11.18
CA GLU A 518 -28.47 -16.29 11.73
C GLU A 518 -27.58 -16.91 10.65
N PHE A 519 -26.26 -16.76 10.83
CA PHE A 519 -25.25 -17.24 9.88
C PHE A 519 -23.86 -17.29 10.48
N TYR A 520 -22.98 -17.99 9.80
CA TYR A 520 -21.54 -17.86 9.98
C TYR A 520 -20.89 -17.55 8.61
N LYS A 521 -19.85 -16.72 8.63
CA LYS A 521 -19.11 -16.32 7.43
C LYS A 521 -17.62 -16.34 7.71
N ILE A 522 -16.88 -17.11 6.92
CA ILE A 522 -15.44 -17.24 7.06
C ILE A 522 -14.80 -16.70 5.79
N LYS A 523 -13.78 -15.86 5.94
CA LYS A 523 -13.06 -15.28 4.80
C LYS A 523 -11.55 -15.38 5.04
N PHE A 524 -10.84 -15.69 3.97
CA PHE A 524 -9.40 -15.61 3.91
C PHE A 524 -8.98 -14.73 2.73
N ASN A 525 -8.11 -13.78 2.98
CA ASN A 525 -7.43 -12.96 1.97
C ASN A 525 -5.94 -13.00 2.25
N GLY A 526 -5.15 -13.37 1.24
CA GLY A 526 -3.70 -13.41 1.33
C GLY A 526 -3.07 -12.77 0.12
N THR A 527 -2.16 -11.81 0.32
CA THR A 527 -1.42 -11.14 -0.74
C THR A 527 0.07 -11.17 -0.44
N TRP A 528 0.89 -11.49 -1.44
CA TRP A 528 2.35 -11.45 -1.39
C TRP A 528 2.90 -10.58 -2.49
N TYR A 529 3.95 -9.84 -2.15
CA TYR A 529 4.69 -9.00 -3.08
C TYR A 529 6.13 -9.48 -3.16
N THR A 530 6.58 -9.81 -4.36
CA THR A 530 7.93 -10.30 -4.61
C THR A 530 8.58 -9.45 -5.70
N ARG A 531 9.74 -8.88 -5.41
CA ARG A 531 10.53 -8.17 -6.41
C ARG A 531 11.24 -9.21 -7.29
N ILE A 532 10.92 -9.24 -8.59
CA ILE A 532 11.55 -10.15 -9.58
C ILE A 532 12.85 -9.53 -10.09
N ILE A 533 12.77 -8.29 -10.57
CA ILE A 533 13.92 -7.49 -11.04
C ILE A 533 13.72 -6.07 -10.51
N ASP A 534 14.74 -5.24 -10.56
CA ASP A 534 14.84 -3.90 -9.94
C ASP A 534 13.51 -3.14 -9.73
N LYS A 535 12.69 -3.02 -10.78
CA LYS A 535 11.41 -2.30 -10.73
C LYS A 535 10.18 -3.16 -10.97
N LEU A 536 10.36 -4.44 -11.30
CA LEU A 536 9.26 -5.35 -11.60
C LEU A 536 8.84 -6.12 -10.36
N ILE A 537 7.60 -5.94 -9.94
CA ILE A 537 7.02 -6.56 -8.76
C ILE A 537 5.95 -7.57 -9.20
N LEU A 538 6.03 -8.78 -8.68
CA LEU A 538 4.96 -9.76 -8.75
C LEU A 538 4.11 -9.63 -7.50
N LYS A 539 2.81 -9.39 -7.68
CA LYS A 539 1.78 -9.53 -6.66
C LYS A 539 1.05 -10.84 -6.92
N THR A 540 0.99 -11.71 -5.92
CA THR A 540 0.10 -12.88 -5.91
C THR A 540 -0.94 -12.71 -4.83
N GLN A 541 -2.19 -13.04 -5.13
CA GLN A 541 -3.30 -12.91 -4.18
C GLN A 541 -4.20 -14.14 -4.25
N THR A 542 -4.70 -14.53 -3.08
CA THR A 542 -5.62 -15.65 -2.91
C THR A 542 -6.74 -15.22 -1.98
N ASP A 543 -7.98 -15.37 -2.42
CA ASP A 543 -9.17 -15.00 -1.67
C ASP A 543 -10.13 -16.18 -1.63
N PHE A 544 -10.70 -16.43 -0.43
CA PHE A 544 -11.76 -17.40 -0.20
C PHE A 544 -12.84 -16.80 0.69
N GLY A 545 -14.08 -17.14 0.43
CA GLY A 545 -15.20 -16.82 1.30
C GLY A 545 -16.20 -17.94 1.37
N PHE A 546 -16.72 -18.17 2.57
CA PHE A 546 -17.67 -19.21 2.90
C PHE A 546 -18.78 -18.60 3.77
N LEU A 547 -20.03 -18.75 3.36
CA LEU A 547 -21.22 -18.34 4.07
C LEU A 547 -22.10 -19.57 4.32
N GLY A 548 -22.49 -19.79 5.55
CA GLY A 548 -23.34 -20.91 5.93
C GLY A 548 -24.40 -20.53 6.96
N ALA A 549 -25.39 -21.39 7.08
CA ALA A 549 -26.45 -21.32 8.08
C ALA A 549 -26.23 -22.38 9.17
N TYR A 550 -26.60 -22.09 10.41
CA TYR A 550 -26.60 -23.10 11.49
C TYR A 550 -27.80 -24.04 11.39
N ASN A 551 -28.93 -23.52 10.93
CA ASN A 551 -30.17 -24.27 10.77
C ASN A 551 -30.52 -24.35 9.28
N THR A 552 -30.60 -25.58 8.75
CA THR A 552 -30.91 -25.88 7.33
C THR A 552 -32.35 -25.57 6.95
N ASP A 553 -33.30 -25.72 7.89
CA ASP A 553 -34.74 -25.52 7.64
C ASP A 553 -35.09 -24.02 7.54
N ARG A 554 -34.30 -23.20 8.21
CA ARG A 554 -34.35 -21.74 8.07
C ARG A 554 -33.74 -21.29 6.75
N GLY A 555 -32.72 -21.99 6.29
CA GLY A 555 -32.00 -21.72 5.04
C GLY A 555 -30.92 -20.63 5.18
N ASN A 556 -30.24 -20.39 4.07
CA ASN A 556 -29.19 -19.38 4.00
C ASN A 556 -29.78 -17.98 3.95
N ILE A 557 -29.14 -17.06 4.65
CA ILE A 557 -29.59 -15.65 4.65
C ILE A 557 -29.52 -15.03 3.25
N PRO A 558 -30.42 -14.10 2.93
CA PRO A 558 -30.44 -13.44 1.63
C PRO A 558 -29.35 -12.42 1.44
N PHE A 559 -28.77 -11.87 2.49
CA PHE A 559 -27.62 -10.96 2.38
C PHE A 559 -26.33 -11.58 2.92
N GLU A 560 -25.26 -10.80 2.90
CA GLU A 560 -23.90 -11.26 3.17
C GLU A 560 -23.37 -12.23 2.11
N ARG A 561 -24.12 -12.51 1.04
CA ARG A 561 -23.71 -13.35 -0.07
C ARG A 561 -22.68 -12.67 -0.94
N PHE A 562 -21.90 -13.46 -1.67
CA PHE A 562 -20.84 -13.01 -2.55
C PHE A 562 -21.34 -12.85 -3.98
N TYR A 563 -20.98 -11.74 -4.61
CA TYR A 563 -21.31 -11.45 -6.00
C TYR A 563 -20.02 -11.34 -6.79
N VAL A 564 -19.69 -12.35 -7.57
CA VAL A 564 -18.42 -12.51 -8.27
C VAL A 564 -18.52 -12.01 -9.71
N GLY A 565 -17.50 -11.27 -10.16
CA GLY A 565 -17.37 -10.74 -11.54
C GLY A 565 -17.23 -9.23 -11.58
N GLY A 566 -16.60 -8.74 -12.64
CA GLY A 566 -16.46 -7.32 -12.95
C GLY A 566 -15.32 -6.60 -12.24
N ASP A 567 -15.51 -5.30 -12.07
CA ASP A 567 -14.53 -4.37 -11.49
C ASP A 567 -14.60 -4.26 -9.96
N GLY A 568 -15.58 -4.89 -9.34
CA GLY A 568 -15.83 -4.77 -7.89
C GLY A 568 -16.66 -3.54 -7.51
N MET A 569 -17.06 -2.74 -8.48
CA MET A 569 -17.98 -1.62 -8.23
C MET A 569 -19.43 -2.10 -8.29
N ASN A 570 -20.24 -1.63 -7.38
CA ASN A 570 -21.66 -1.87 -7.44
C ASN A 570 -22.29 -0.87 -8.42
N GLN A 571 -22.77 -1.36 -9.56
CA GLN A 571 -23.43 -0.52 -10.59
C GLN A 571 -24.77 0.05 -10.13
N THR A 572 -25.41 -0.59 -9.18
CA THR A 572 -26.58 -0.05 -8.51
C THR A 572 -26.11 0.76 -7.30
N PHE A 573 -26.59 1.97 -7.14
CA PHE A 573 -26.38 2.83 -5.97
C PHE A 573 -26.94 2.21 -4.65
N ALA A 574 -27.20 0.91 -4.66
CA ALA A 574 -27.72 0.14 -3.55
C ALA A 574 -26.56 -0.29 -2.65
N MET A 575 -26.35 0.42 -1.55
CA MET A 575 -25.55 -0.09 -0.43
C MET A 575 -26.41 -1.09 0.38
N ASP A 576 -26.73 -2.19 -0.23
CA ASP A 576 -27.64 -3.20 0.31
C ASP A 576 -26.89 -4.33 1.07
N GLY A 577 -25.59 -4.14 1.34
CA GLY A 577 -24.78 -5.12 2.06
C GLY A 577 -24.24 -6.26 1.19
N ARG A 578 -24.39 -6.19 -0.14
CA ARG A 578 -23.77 -7.14 -1.06
C ARG A 578 -22.26 -7.04 -0.99
N GLU A 579 -21.59 -8.19 -0.95
CA GLU A 579 -20.15 -8.25 -1.06
C GLU A 579 -19.73 -8.57 -2.49
N VAL A 580 -19.29 -7.54 -3.22
CA VAL A 580 -18.88 -7.67 -4.62
C VAL A 580 -17.40 -8.09 -4.68
N ILE A 581 -17.14 -9.20 -5.36
CA ILE A 581 -15.80 -9.75 -5.56
C ILE A 581 -15.41 -9.50 -7.02
N ALA A 582 -14.46 -8.59 -7.21
CA ALA A 582 -13.98 -8.28 -8.54
C ALA A 582 -13.31 -9.51 -9.19
N LEU A 583 -13.68 -9.81 -10.41
CA LEU A 583 -12.98 -10.73 -11.32
C LEU A 583 -13.00 -10.11 -12.72
N ARG A 584 -11.88 -9.53 -13.09
CA ARG A 584 -11.74 -8.77 -14.35
C ARG A 584 -11.84 -9.69 -15.56
N GLY A 585 -12.37 -9.20 -16.68
CA GLY A 585 -12.64 -9.98 -17.90
C GLY A 585 -14.02 -10.63 -17.92
N TYR A 586 -14.86 -10.34 -16.92
CA TYR A 586 -16.25 -10.76 -16.85
C TYR A 586 -17.15 -9.57 -16.48
N PRO A 587 -18.41 -9.52 -16.92
CA PRO A 587 -19.35 -8.49 -16.51
C PRO A 587 -19.58 -8.50 -14.99
N ASN A 588 -20.02 -7.38 -14.46
CA ASN A 588 -20.26 -7.25 -13.01
C ASN A 588 -21.29 -8.29 -12.54
N GLN A 589 -20.91 -9.01 -11.46
CA GLN A 589 -21.72 -10.03 -10.78
C GLN A 589 -22.14 -11.23 -11.65
N SER A 590 -21.60 -11.37 -12.87
CA SER A 590 -22.02 -12.39 -13.85
C SER A 590 -21.69 -13.83 -13.49
N LEU A 591 -20.75 -14.04 -12.55
CA LEU A 591 -20.32 -15.37 -12.09
C LEU A 591 -21.05 -15.83 -10.82
N SER A 592 -22.12 -15.15 -10.46
CA SER A 592 -22.99 -15.49 -9.35
C SER A 592 -24.43 -15.61 -9.84
N THR A 593 -25.25 -16.37 -9.11
CA THR A 593 -26.69 -16.36 -9.35
C THR A 593 -27.29 -15.00 -8.97
N ARG A 594 -28.54 -14.76 -9.34
CA ARG A 594 -29.27 -13.53 -8.98
C ARG A 594 -29.25 -13.27 -7.47
N ASP A 595 -29.29 -14.33 -6.67
CA ASP A 595 -29.30 -14.26 -5.21
C ASP A 595 -27.92 -14.19 -4.59
N GLY A 596 -26.86 -14.22 -5.40
CA GLY A 596 -25.47 -14.28 -4.96
C GLY A 596 -24.99 -15.68 -4.61
N SER A 597 -23.71 -15.84 -4.42
CA SER A 597 -23.02 -17.10 -4.11
C SER A 597 -22.79 -17.26 -2.61
N LEU A 598 -22.84 -18.51 -2.13
CA LEU A 598 -22.52 -18.84 -0.74
C LEU A 598 -21.00 -18.98 -0.52
N LEU A 599 -20.29 -19.38 -1.57
CA LEU A 599 -18.85 -19.56 -1.53
C LEU A 599 -18.21 -18.89 -2.74
N TYR A 600 -16.96 -18.47 -2.58
CA TYR A 600 -16.15 -18.06 -3.71
C TYR A 600 -14.67 -18.39 -3.47
N ASN A 601 -13.95 -18.52 -4.57
CA ASN A 601 -12.50 -18.48 -4.59
C ASN A 601 -12.02 -17.52 -5.67
N LYS A 602 -10.86 -16.91 -5.44
CA LYS A 602 -10.17 -16.08 -6.42
C LYS A 602 -8.68 -16.19 -6.24
N PHE A 603 -7.98 -16.32 -7.35
CA PHE A 603 -6.53 -16.27 -7.45
C PHE A 603 -6.13 -15.15 -8.42
N THR A 604 -5.13 -14.37 -8.05
CA THR A 604 -4.59 -13.30 -8.90
C THR A 604 -3.08 -13.38 -8.93
N ALA A 605 -2.50 -13.31 -10.12
CA ALA A 605 -1.08 -13.06 -10.34
C ALA A 605 -0.94 -11.78 -11.17
N GLU A 606 -0.25 -10.78 -10.64
CA GLU A 606 -0.17 -9.45 -11.24
C GLU A 606 1.28 -8.96 -11.27
N LEU A 607 1.79 -8.67 -12.46
CA LEU A 607 3.09 -8.03 -12.65
C LEU A 607 2.90 -6.52 -12.69
N ARG A 608 3.61 -5.79 -11.83
CA ARG A 608 3.53 -4.34 -11.66
C ARG A 608 4.84 -3.68 -12.03
N TYR A 609 4.78 -2.61 -12.82
CA TYR A 609 5.93 -1.79 -13.18
C TYR A 609 5.65 -0.31 -12.89
N PRO A 610 6.45 0.36 -12.04
CA PRO A 610 6.22 1.76 -11.69
C PRO A 610 6.71 2.67 -12.83
N ILE A 611 5.85 3.58 -13.24
CA ILE A 611 6.17 4.66 -14.19
C ILE A 611 6.71 5.86 -13.41
N THR A 612 6.02 6.23 -12.34
CA THR A 612 6.45 7.24 -11.35
C THR A 612 5.86 6.93 -9.99
N LEU A 613 6.63 7.15 -8.93
CA LEU A 613 6.21 6.96 -7.54
C LEU A 613 6.43 8.24 -6.72
N LYS A 614 6.14 9.41 -7.31
CA LYS A 614 6.28 10.69 -6.61
C LYS A 614 5.15 10.88 -5.60
N PRO A 615 5.37 11.59 -4.48
CA PRO A 615 4.33 11.89 -3.50
C PRO A 615 3.09 12.57 -4.10
N SER A 616 3.28 13.43 -5.11
CA SER A 616 2.18 14.13 -5.81
C SER A 616 1.35 13.25 -6.73
N ALA A 617 1.93 12.17 -7.28
CA ALA A 617 1.23 11.18 -8.10
C ALA A 617 2.06 9.90 -8.25
N SER A 618 1.46 8.77 -7.93
CA SER A 618 2.04 7.45 -8.19
C SER A 618 1.32 6.81 -9.36
N ILE A 619 2.07 6.47 -10.43
CA ILE A 619 1.54 5.85 -11.63
C ILE A 619 2.29 4.55 -11.90
N PHE A 620 1.58 3.47 -12.10
CA PHE A 620 2.17 2.18 -12.48
C PHE A 620 1.30 1.43 -13.49
N ALA A 621 1.95 0.70 -14.38
CA ALA A 621 1.32 -0.23 -15.29
C ALA A 621 1.32 -1.63 -14.68
N LEU A 622 0.36 -2.45 -15.09
CA LEU A 622 0.25 -3.82 -14.66
C LEU A 622 -0.27 -4.74 -15.78
N THR A 623 0.11 -6.01 -15.68
CA THR A 623 -0.51 -7.11 -16.40
C THR A 623 -0.92 -8.17 -15.39
N PHE A 624 -2.00 -8.89 -15.65
CA PHE A 624 -2.53 -9.83 -14.67
C PHE A 624 -3.13 -11.08 -15.31
N LEU A 625 -3.14 -12.13 -14.50
CA LEU A 625 -3.90 -13.35 -14.67
C LEU A 625 -4.82 -13.49 -13.46
N GLU A 626 -6.10 -13.72 -13.69
CA GLU A 626 -7.07 -13.97 -12.63
C GLU A 626 -7.83 -15.28 -12.90
N SER A 627 -8.20 -15.94 -11.82
CA SER A 627 -9.02 -17.15 -11.86
C SER A 627 -9.92 -17.17 -10.64
N GLY A 628 -11.19 -17.44 -10.80
CA GLY A 628 -12.14 -17.49 -9.69
C GLY A 628 -13.52 -17.91 -10.10
N ASN A 629 -14.37 -18.21 -9.12
CA ASN A 629 -15.76 -18.56 -9.34
C ASN A 629 -16.61 -18.38 -8.07
N GLY A 630 -17.93 -18.27 -8.25
CA GLY A 630 -18.92 -18.30 -7.19
C GLY A 630 -19.67 -19.64 -7.17
N TYR A 631 -19.98 -20.16 -5.96
CA TYR A 631 -20.66 -21.44 -5.77
C TYR A 631 -21.83 -21.29 -4.80
N ASN A 632 -22.91 -22.07 -5.05
CA ASN A 632 -24.13 -22.03 -4.25
C ASN A 632 -24.27 -23.21 -3.29
N SER A 633 -23.30 -24.13 -3.28
CA SER A 633 -23.32 -25.31 -2.43
C SER A 633 -21.89 -25.71 -2.07
N PHE A 634 -21.69 -26.11 -0.80
CA PHE A 634 -20.43 -26.69 -0.34
C PHE A 634 -20.06 -27.99 -1.07
N ARG A 635 -21.06 -28.75 -1.52
CA ARG A 635 -20.84 -29.99 -2.27
C ARG A 635 -20.23 -29.74 -3.65
N ASN A 636 -20.57 -28.62 -4.26
CA ASN A 636 -20.13 -28.25 -5.62
C ASN A 636 -18.87 -27.36 -5.60
N PHE A 637 -18.29 -27.15 -4.42
CA PHE A 637 -17.09 -26.33 -4.32
C PHE A 637 -15.87 -27.06 -4.87
N ASN A 638 -15.33 -26.57 -5.98
CA ASN A 638 -14.10 -27.04 -6.58
C ASN A 638 -13.24 -25.81 -6.96
N PRO A 639 -12.21 -25.45 -6.19
CA PRO A 639 -11.42 -24.25 -6.45
C PRO A 639 -10.62 -24.29 -7.76
N PHE A 640 -10.51 -25.46 -8.39
CA PHE A 640 -9.84 -25.65 -9.68
C PHE A 640 -10.77 -25.50 -10.88
N GLU A 641 -12.07 -25.58 -10.70
CA GLU A 641 -13.10 -25.28 -11.71
C GLU A 641 -13.44 -23.78 -11.68
N SER A 642 -12.48 -22.96 -12.07
CA SER A 642 -12.61 -21.51 -11.98
C SER A 642 -12.57 -20.86 -13.36
N LYS A 643 -13.24 -19.72 -13.48
CA LYS A 643 -13.28 -18.88 -14.69
C LYS A 643 -11.98 -18.07 -14.75
N ARG A 644 -11.29 -18.10 -15.89
CA ARG A 644 -9.95 -17.55 -16.08
C ARG A 644 -9.99 -16.29 -16.94
N SER A 645 -9.14 -15.35 -16.62
CA SER A 645 -8.96 -14.14 -17.42
C SER A 645 -7.53 -13.66 -17.40
N ALA A 646 -7.18 -12.86 -18.41
CA ALA A 646 -5.89 -12.15 -18.48
C ALA A 646 -6.13 -10.73 -18.97
N GLY A 647 -5.27 -9.81 -18.55
CA GLY A 647 -5.43 -8.43 -18.96
C GLY A 647 -4.24 -7.55 -18.61
N MET A 648 -4.41 -6.28 -18.95
CA MET A 648 -3.46 -5.22 -18.64
C MET A 648 -4.20 -3.99 -18.15
N GLY A 649 -3.50 -3.16 -17.39
CA GLY A 649 -4.10 -1.94 -16.87
C GLY A 649 -3.08 -0.92 -16.41
N ILE A 650 -3.63 0.23 -16.05
CA ILE A 650 -2.87 1.34 -15.49
C ILE A 650 -3.54 1.79 -14.19
N ARG A 651 -2.70 2.18 -13.23
CA ARG A 651 -3.14 2.77 -11.94
C ARG A 651 -2.51 4.13 -11.78
N ILE A 652 -3.32 5.08 -11.36
CA ILE A 652 -2.94 6.46 -11.07
C ILE A 652 -3.45 6.76 -9.66
N PHE A 653 -2.54 6.96 -8.74
CA PHE A 653 -2.88 7.45 -7.41
C PHE A 653 -2.52 8.92 -7.29
N MET A 654 -3.47 9.73 -6.86
CA MET A 654 -3.29 11.13 -6.53
C MET A 654 -3.88 11.38 -5.14
N PRO A 655 -3.15 12.04 -4.21
CA PRO A 655 -3.63 12.24 -2.83
C PRO A 655 -5.01 12.91 -2.75
N ALA A 656 -5.33 13.80 -3.68
CA ALA A 656 -6.62 14.52 -3.72
C ALA A 656 -7.79 13.67 -4.28
N PHE A 657 -7.52 12.66 -5.12
CA PHE A 657 -8.55 11.91 -5.85
C PHE A 657 -8.56 10.41 -5.51
N GLY A 658 -7.57 9.94 -4.75
CA GLY A 658 -7.40 8.52 -4.46
C GLY A 658 -6.85 7.73 -5.65
N LEU A 659 -7.16 6.43 -5.70
CA LEU A 659 -6.72 5.52 -6.74
C LEU A 659 -7.72 5.51 -7.90
N LEU A 660 -7.21 5.78 -9.09
CA LEU A 660 -7.93 5.64 -10.36
C LEU A 660 -7.28 4.52 -11.18
N GLY A 661 -8.05 3.74 -11.87
CA GLY A 661 -7.54 2.68 -12.72
C GLY A 661 -8.43 2.38 -13.90
N ILE A 662 -7.80 1.86 -14.95
CA ILE A 662 -8.49 1.29 -16.10
C ILE A 662 -7.80 -0.03 -16.46
N ASP A 663 -8.60 -1.07 -16.64
CA ASP A 663 -8.14 -2.41 -17.04
C ASP A 663 -8.86 -2.85 -18.32
N PHE A 664 -8.09 -3.48 -19.20
CA PHE A 664 -8.61 -4.22 -20.36
C PHE A 664 -8.31 -5.69 -20.12
N ALA A 665 -9.36 -6.51 -20.09
CA ALA A 665 -9.26 -7.91 -19.71
C ALA A 665 -10.07 -8.79 -20.65
N HIS A 666 -9.54 -9.97 -20.94
CA HIS A 666 -10.20 -11.00 -21.73
C HIS A 666 -10.58 -12.18 -20.85
N GLY A 667 -11.86 -12.50 -20.78
CA GLY A 667 -12.39 -13.71 -20.13
C GLY A 667 -12.33 -14.90 -21.09
N PHE A 668 -11.61 -15.95 -20.68
CA PHE A 668 -11.37 -17.14 -21.52
C PHE A 668 -12.52 -18.15 -21.46
N ASP A 669 -13.32 -18.13 -20.41
CA ASP A 669 -14.36 -19.11 -20.17
C ASP A 669 -15.75 -18.46 -20.32
N SER A 670 -16.73 -19.24 -20.77
CA SER A 670 -18.11 -18.78 -20.90
C SER A 670 -18.75 -18.52 -19.53
N ILE A 671 -19.57 -17.46 -19.44
CA ILE A 671 -20.44 -17.22 -18.28
C ILE A 671 -21.71 -18.06 -18.33
N ILE A 672 -22.08 -18.55 -19.51
CA ILE A 672 -23.29 -19.34 -19.72
C ILE A 672 -22.95 -20.82 -19.55
N PRO A 673 -23.61 -21.54 -18.62
CA PRO A 673 -23.39 -22.98 -18.45
C PRO A 673 -23.64 -23.77 -19.75
N GLY A 674 -22.71 -24.67 -20.07
CA GLY A 674 -22.82 -25.52 -21.28
C GLY A 674 -22.34 -24.88 -22.57
N GLN A 675 -21.98 -23.61 -22.58
CA GLN A 675 -21.33 -22.97 -23.73
C GLN A 675 -19.81 -22.98 -23.60
N THR A 676 -19.13 -23.09 -24.74
CA THR A 676 -17.65 -23.10 -24.81
C THR A 676 -17.06 -21.79 -25.33
N SER A 677 -17.89 -20.85 -25.80
CA SER A 677 -17.42 -19.56 -26.29
C SER A 677 -16.88 -18.71 -25.13
N PRO A 678 -15.70 -18.07 -25.29
CA PRO A 678 -15.15 -17.19 -24.28
C PRO A 678 -16.07 -15.98 -24.05
N ASN A 679 -16.00 -15.37 -22.84
CA ASN A 679 -16.71 -14.12 -22.58
C ASN A 679 -16.23 -12.98 -23.49
N GLY A 680 -14.90 -12.94 -23.77
CA GLY A 680 -14.32 -11.92 -24.62
C GLY A 680 -13.70 -10.76 -23.84
N TRP A 681 -13.57 -9.60 -24.49
CA TRP A 681 -12.95 -8.41 -23.92
C TRP A 681 -13.92 -7.56 -23.13
N GLU A 682 -13.47 -7.16 -21.92
CA GLU A 682 -14.16 -6.25 -21.02
C GLU A 682 -13.25 -5.10 -20.61
N THR A 683 -13.83 -3.93 -20.44
CA THR A 683 -13.15 -2.75 -19.90
C THR A 683 -13.66 -2.45 -18.50
N HIS A 684 -12.75 -2.36 -17.54
CA HIS A 684 -13.09 -2.13 -16.15
C HIS A 684 -12.49 -0.81 -15.66
N PHE A 685 -13.30 -0.03 -14.96
CA PHE A 685 -12.87 1.19 -14.31
C PHE A 685 -12.72 0.94 -12.80
N ILE A 686 -11.68 1.49 -12.19
CA ILE A 686 -11.45 1.42 -10.76
C ILE A 686 -11.40 2.84 -10.22
N ILE A 687 -12.28 3.14 -9.29
CA ILE A 687 -12.36 4.43 -8.61
C ILE A 687 -12.49 4.14 -7.11
N GLY A 688 -11.55 4.61 -6.30
CA GLY A 688 -11.68 4.47 -4.86
C GLY A 688 -10.38 4.28 -4.10
N GLN A 689 -10.50 4.24 -2.78
CA GLN A 689 -9.42 4.08 -1.82
C GLN A 689 -9.31 2.65 -1.26
N ASN A 690 -9.51 1.64 -2.06
CA ASN A 690 -9.27 0.27 -1.57
C ASN A 690 -7.79 -0.07 -1.70
N PHE A 691 -7.07 0.12 -0.60
CA PHE A 691 -5.68 -0.32 -0.40
C PHE A 691 -5.63 -1.60 0.45
#